data_277ab68ab8264058cfb8e0750f5de7f0
#
_entry.id   277ab68ab8264058cfb8e0750f5de7f0
#
_cell.length_a   1.000
_cell.length_b   1.000
_cell.length_c   1.000
_cell.angle_alpha   90.00
_cell.angle_beta   90.00
_cell.angle_gamma   90.00
#
_symmetry.space_group_name_H-M   'P 1'
#
loop_
_entity.id
_entity.type
_entity.pdbx_description
1 polymer ?
#
loop_
_entity_poly.entity_id
_entity_poly.type
_entity_poly.pdbx_seq_one_letter_code
_entity_poly.pdbx_strand_id
1 'polypeptide(L)'
;MAQETITIRGAREHNLANVDVDIPRDKLVVITGLSGSGKSSLAFDTIYAEGQRRYVESLSSYARQFLGQMDKPDLDSIDGLSPAVSIDQKTTSRNPRSTVGTVTEIYDYLRLLYARVGTPHCPECGRVIERQTTDQVADKVLAHAQGRRALVLAPVVLGRKGEYAKLFEDLRHEGFSRVRVDGEVRELDDEIKLEKKLKHTVEVVVDRIVIRENSLGRIAEAVEQATKLAQGKVGFWLLPDRQDPEGIPGELLQYSLALACPEHGHSMDDLQPRDFSFNAPYGACPDCDGLGFRKIVDAEALIEDPSLSVAGGVFGSLFGNSNYYPQILSAVCRHIGVSDQTPWSELPKKAQDVLLGGLGDKKIRVDYHTRDGRDTSWLTTFSGVRKILFDKYQETTSETMRTHLEKYIREVPCTTCHGARLKPEILAVTVGDKSIWDVCELSCRESLEFFDQLRLEERQLVIAGPIVKEIRARLRFLVNVGLDYLTLSRAAATLSGGEAQRIRLATQIGAGLMGVLYILDEPSIGLHQRDNDRLIATLKSLRDQGNTVIVVEHDEDTIRAADYVIDMGPGAGELGGHVVAAGTPEEIAANPDSVTGAYLTGLRQIELPAKRRNPRRGVIKVVGASANNLKGVTAKVELGTLTVVTGVSGSGKSSLVTDTLAPALTNAVHRSKRPVGPYKRLEGVELIDKVIDIDQSPIGRTPRSNPATYIGLWDDLRALFASVPESRVRGYGPGRFSFNVPGGRCEACKGDGQIKIEMNFLPDVYVPCEVCHGKRYNRETLEVTYHGKTISDVLDMTVSEALAFFTNIPKIKNKLQTLHDVGLGYIHLGQPATTLSGGEAQRVKLAKELHRQQTGKTFYILDEPTTGLHFEDVRQLVEVLERLVDAGNTVLVIEHNLDVIKMADRVLDMGPEGGNGGGTVVAYGTPEQVAKVPESHTGRFLAPILERDRAHQAAKGE
;
A
#
# COMPACT_ATOMS: atom_id res chain seq x y z
N MET A 1 -17.35 -20.39 38.71
CA MET A 1 -16.73 -21.26 37.70
C MET A 1 -16.60 -20.43 36.45
N ALA A 2 -15.46 -20.38 35.81
CA ALA A 2 -15.33 -19.68 34.53
C ALA A 2 -16.22 -20.39 33.49
N GLN A 3 -16.96 -19.66 32.71
CA GLN A 3 -17.84 -20.20 31.67
C GLN A 3 -16.97 -20.83 30.58
N GLU A 4 -17.14 -22.11 30.30
CA GLU A 4 -16.28 -22.88 29.39
C GLU A 4 -16.65 -22.71 27.91
N THR A 5 -17.83 -22.11 27.65
CA THR A 5 -18.38 -21.91 26.30
C THR A 5 -18.86 -20.48 26.09
N ILE A 6 -18.79 -20.00 24.86
CA ILE A 6 -19.55 -18.86 24.37
C ILE A 6 -20.86 -19.41 23.82
N THR A 7 -21.99 -19.00 24.44
CA THR A 7 -23.31 -19.52 24.10
C THR A 7 -24.10 -18.47 23.34
N ILE A 8 -24.49 -18.76 22.11
CA ILE A 8 -25.24 -17.87 21.22
C ILE A 8 -26.62 -18.45 21.02
N ARG A 9 -27.66 -17.62 21.13
CA ARG A 9 -29.06 -18.01 20.91
C ARG A 9 -29.75 -17.00 20.04
N GLY A 10 -30.46 -17.52 19.03
CA GLY A 10 -31.36 -16.75 18.18
C GLY A 10 -30.65 -15.69 17.33
N ALA A 11 -29.46 -15.95 16.79
CA ALA A 11 -28.77 -15.00 15.92
C ALA A 11 -29.44 -14.90 14.55
N ARG A 12 -29.82 -13.65 14.15
CA ARG A 12 -30.60 -13.35 12.94
C ARG A 12 -29.97 -12.25 12.06
N GLU A 13 -28.72 -11.93 12.31
CA GLU A 13 -28.02 -10.89 11.53
C GLU A 13 -27.88 -11.31 10.05
N HIS A 14 -28.23 -10.41 9.15
CA HIS A 14 -28.23 -10.60 7.69
C HIS A 14 -29.02 -11.85 7.26
N ASN A 15 -28.33 -12.90 6.80
CA ASN A 15 -28.93 -14.14 6.34
C ASN A 15 -28.97 -15.26 7.39
N LEU A 16 -28.59 -14.99 8.65
CA LEU A 16 -28.64 -16.00 9.70
C LEU A 16 -30.10 -16.38 10.03
N ALA A 17 -30.40 -17.67 10.03
CA ALA A 17 -31.72 -18.22 10.19
C ALA A 17 -31.98 -18.66 11.64
N ASN A 18 -31.97 -17.71 12.60
CA ASN A 18 -32.19 -17.96 14.03
C ASN A 18 -31.19 -18.99 14.60
N VAL A 19 -29.91 -18.70 14.48
CA VAL A 19 -28.82 -19.63 14.80
C VAL A 19 -28.61 -19.76 16.30
N ASP A 20 -28.59 -21.01 16.78
CA ASP A 20 -28.15 -21.40 18.11
C ASP A 20 -26.84 -22.19 18.00
N VAL A 21 -25.80 -21.76 18.72
CA VAL A 21 -24.48 -22.43 18.70
C VAL A 21 -23.72 -22.20 19.99
N ASP A 22 -23.01 -23.24 20.45
CA ASP A 22 -22.12 -23.21 21.59
C ASP A 22 -20.68 -23.37 21.12
N ILE A 23 -19.82 -22.39 21.43
CA ILE A 23 -18.43 -22.29 20.98
C ILE A 23 -17.50 -22.51 22.18
N PRO A 24 -16.64 -23.53 22.19
CA PRO A 24 -15.71 -23.75 23.28
C PRO A 24 -14.69 -22.63 23.42
N ARG A 25 -14.38 -22.19 24.65
CA ARG A 25 -13.36 -21.19 24.93
C ARG A 25 -11.98 -21.81 24.99
N ASP A 26 -10.96 -20.95 24.84
CA ASP A 26 -9.54 -21.33 24.88
C ASP A 26 -9.19 -22.44 23.85
N LYS A 27 -9.85 -22.35 22.69
CA LYS A 27 -9.73 -23.27 21.57
C LYS A 27 -9.49 -22.51 20.26
N LEU A 28 -8.92 -23.21 19.27
CA LEU A 28 -8.89 -22.79 17.89
C LEU A 28 -10.17 -23.29 17.22
N VAL A 29 -11.08 -22.36 16.93
CA VAL A 29 -12.38 -22.64 16.32
C VAL A 29 -12.38 -22.14 14.88
N VAL A 30 -12.74 -23.00 13.93
CA VAL A 30 -12.88 -22.64 12.53
C VAL A 30 -14.35 -22.56 12.13
N ILE A 31 -14.78 -21.44 11.55
CA ILE A 31 -16.09 -21.28 10.94
C ILE A 31 -15.91 -21.41 9.42
N THR A 32 -16.50 -22.48 8.83
CA THR A 32 -16.37 -22.78 7.41
C THR A 32 -17.74 -22.94 6.73
N GLY A 33 -17.77 -23.22 5.43
CA GLY A 33 -18.98 -23.38 4.62
C GLY A 33 -18.96 -22.60 3.32
N LEU A 34 -19.96 -22.74 2.49
CA LEU A 34 -20.07 -22.09 1.18
C LEU A 34 -19.95 -20.56 1.24
N SER A 35 -19.49 -19.92 0.15
CA SER A 35 -19.51 -18.45 0.03
C SER A 35 -20.96 -17.96 0.16
N GLY A 36 -21.19 -16.94 1.02
CA GLY A 36 -22.54 -16.42 1.30
C GLY A 36 -23.37 -17.29 2.26
N SER A 37 -22.81 -18.28 2.96
CA SER A 37 -23.54 -19.12 3.92
C SER A 37 -23.78 -18.48 5.28
N GLY A 38 -23.28 -17.25 5.54
CA GLY A 38 -23.48 -16.53 6.82
C GLY A 38 -22.29 -16.60 7.80
N LYS A 39 -21.14 -17.12 7.39
CA LYS A 39 -19.92 -17.22 8.23
C LYS A 39 -19.49 -15.88 8.83
N SER A 40 -19.33 -14.87 7.97
CA SER A 40 -18.92 -13.52 8.40
C SER A 40 -19.99 -12.84 9.24
N SER A 41 -21.30 -13.08 8.92
CA SER A 41 -22.41 -12.59 9.72
C SER A 41 -22.38 -13.15 11.14
N LEU A 42 -22.04 -14.43 11.32
CA LEU A 42 -21.89 -15.03 12.64
C LEU A 42 -20.62 -14.53 13.36
N ALA A 43 -19.47 -14.54 12.67
CA ALA A 43 -18.18 -14.22 13.30
C ALA A 43 -18.03 -12.73 13.61
N PHE A 44 -18.31 -11.85 12.62
CA PHE A 44 -18.03 -10.42 12.72
C PHE A 44 -19.26 -9.61 13.09
N ASP A 45 -20.38 -9.79 12.38
CA ASP A 45 -21.56 -8.95 12.57
C ASP A 45 -22.34 -9.36 13.85
N THR A 46 -22.13 -10.58 14.38
CA THR A 46 -22.74 -11.05 15.62
C THR A 46 -21.75 -11.12 16.79
N ILE A 47 -20.77 -12.01 16.73
CA ILE A 47 -19.88 -12.30 17.90
C ILE A 47 -18.96 -11.11 18.18
N TYR A 48 -18.24 -10.63 17.16
CA TYR A 48 -17.33 -9.49 17.33
C TYR A 48 -18.09 -8.20 17.67
N ALA A 49 -19.15 -7.90 16.94
CA ALA A 49 -19.94 -6.69 17.13
C ALA A 49 -20.48 -6.59 18.57
N GLU A 50 -21.06 -7.67 19.12
CA GLU A 50 -21.55 -7.70 20.50
C GLU A 50 -20.41 -7.66 21.53
N GLY A 51 -19.30 -8.35 21.27
CA GLY A 51 -18.12 -8.30 22.13
C GLY A 51 -17.52 -6.89 22.23
N GLN A 52 -17.41 -6.20 21.11
CA GLN A 52 -16.92 -4.83 21.05
C GLN A 52 -17.93 -3.85 21.68
N ARG A 53 -19.23 -4.02 21.41
CA ARG A 53 -20.30 -3.20 22.00
C ARG A 53 -20.22 -3.24 23.53
N ARG A 54 -20.17 -4.43 24.13
CA ARG A 54 -20.06 -4.61 25.60
C ARG A 54 -18.77 -4.01 26.16
N TYR A 55 -17.66 -4.15 25.44
CA TYR A 55 -16.41 -3.51 25.82
C TYR A 55 -16.52 -1.98 25.84
N VAL A 56 -17.06 -1.39 24.77
CA VAL A 56 -17.27 0.07 24.68
C VAL A 56 -18.23 0.56 25.76
N GLU A 57 -19.31 -0.20 26.08
CA GLU A 57 -20.25 0.14 27.14
C GLU A 57 -19.60 0.10 28.54
N SER A 58 -18.57 -0.70 28.74
CA SER A 58 -17.81 -0.76 30.00
C SER A 58 -16.90 0.45 30.22
N LEU A 59 -16.62 1.23 29.18
CA LEU A 59 -15.76 2.42 29.25
C LEU A 59 -16.50 3.62 29.87
N SER A 60 -15.72 4.64 30.28
CA SER A 60 -16.27 5.90 30.80
C SER A 60 -17.19 6.59 29.78
N SER A 61 -18.16 7.37 30.27
CA SER A 61 -19.07 8.16 29.41
C SER A 61 -18.32 9.08 28.45
N TYR A 62 -17.18 9.60 28.85
CA TYR A 62 -16.31 10.44 28.03
C TYR A 62 -15.71 9.64 26.87
N ALA A 63 -15.16 8.44 27.12
CA ALA A 63 -14.60 7.59 26.07
C ALA A 63 -15.69 7.13 25.06
N ARG A 64 -16.89 6.83 25.54
CA ARG A 64 -18.04 6.46 24.69
C ARG A 64 -18.47 7.56 23.70
N GLN A 65 -18.35 8.84 24.06
CA GLN A 65 -18.64 9.96 23.16
C GLN A 65 -17.72 9.98 21.92
N PHE A 66 -16.49 9.50 22.03
CA PHE A 66 -15.53 9.45 20.93
C PHE A 66 -15.66 8.18 20.08
N LEU A 67 -16.10 7.06 20.68
CA LEU A 67 -16.17 5.76 19.99
C LEU A 67 -17.52 5.52 19.28
N GLY A 68 -18.51 6.38 19.54
CA GLY A 68 -19.86 6.25 18.98
C GLY A 68 -20.68 5.16 19.70
N GLN A 69 -21.98 5.17 19.44
CA GLN A 69 -22.88 4.14 19.92
C GLN A 69 -22.95 3.04 18.85
N MET A 70 -22.64 1.81 19.21
CA MET A 70 -22.72 0.65 18.32
C MET A 70 -24.14 0.06 18.39
N ASP A 71 -24.69 -0.30 17.24
CA ASP A 71 -25.97 -0.99 17.18
C ASP A 71 -25.84 -2.38 17.82
N LYS A 72 -26.91 -2.82 18.49
CA LYS A 72 -26.96 -4.17 19.04
C LYS A 72 -27.27 -5.14 17.90
N PRO A 73 -26.46 -6.21 17.71
CA PRO A 73 -26.79 -7.25 16.73
C PRO A 73 -28.17 -7.89 17.02
N ASP A 74 -28.85 -8.35 15.97
CA ASP A 74 -30.12 -9.06 16.09
C ASP A 74 -29.90 -10.49 16.58
N LEU A 75 -30.01 -10.65 17.89
CA LEU A 75 -29.90 -11.92 18.59
C LEU A 75 -30.69 -11.90 19.91
N ASP A 76 -31.07 -13.07 20.37
CA ASP A 76 -31.78 -13.20 21.67
C ASP A 76 -30.81 -13.04 22.84
N SER A 77 -29.72 -13.82 22.88
CA SER A 77 -28.68 -13.72 23.89
C SER A 77 -27.32 -14.25 23.41
N ILE A 78 -26.25 -13.69 24.01
CA ILE A 78 -24.90 -14.22 23.90
C ILE A 78 -24.20 -14.12 25.25
N ASP A 79 -23.68 -15.23 25.75
CA ASP A 79 -23.00 -15.30 27.03
C ASP A 79 -21.60 -15.87 26.89
N GLY A 80 -20.71 -15.61 27.88
CA GLY A 80 -19.33 -16.10 27.88
C GLY A 80 -18.34 -15.34 27.02
N LEU A 81 -18.70 -14.16 26.46
CA LEU A 81 -17.79 -13.36 25.66
C LEU A 81 -16.62 -12.79 26.48
N SER A 82 -15.42 -12.89 25.92
CA SER A 82 -14.22 -12.14 26.33
C SER A 82 -14.10 -10.84 25.52
N PRO A 83 -13.23 -9.88 25.93
CA PRO A 83 -12.88 -8.75 25.07
C PRO A 83 -12.47 -9.25 23.68
N ALA A 84 -13.12 -8.73 22.63
CA ALA A 84 -12.94 -9.22 21.27
C ALA A 84 -12.01 -8.31 20.47
N VAL A 85 -11.11 -8.91 19.69
CA VAL A 85 -10.21 -8.26 18.74
C VAL A 85 -10.45 -8.85 17.34
N SER A 86 -10.81 -7.99 16.38
CA SER A 86 -10.98 -8.37 14.97
C SER A 86 -9.73 -8.11 14.17
N ILE A 87 -9.37 -9.06 13.31
CA ILE A 87 -8.28 -8.96 12.33
C ILE A 87 -8.89 -9.23 10.95
N ASP A 88 -9.49 -8.19 10.38
CA ASP A 88 -10.16 -8.23 9.07
C ASP A 88 -9.20 -7.91 7.91
N GLN A 89 -9.64 -8.23 6.69
CA GLN A 89 -8.88 -8.02 5.45
C GLN A 89 -9.02 -6.59 4.89
N LYS A 90 -10.09 -5.85 5.26
CA LYS A 90 -10.59 -4.70 4.49
C LYS A 90 -9.80 -3.39 4.58
N THR A 91 -8.82 -3.22 5.46
CA THR A 91 -8.19 -1.92 5.69
C THR A 91 -6.69 -1.91 5.48
N THR A 92 -6.23 -1.73 4.25
CA THR A 92 -4.88 -1.21 4.01
C THR A 92 -4.87 0.30 4.22
N SER A 93 -3.95 0.80 5.06
CA SER A 93 -3.77 2.24 5.23
C SER A 93 -3.36 2.87 3.90
N ARG A 94 -4.15 3.82 3.41
CA ARG A 94 -3.79 4.62 2.22
C ARG A 94 -2.85 5.77 2.52
N ASN A 95 -2.40 5.91 3.76
CA ASN A 95 -1.49 6.97 4.14
C ASN A 95 -0.08 6.65 3.59
N PRO A 96 0.50 7.50 2.70
CA PRO A 96 1.81 7.25 2.11
C PRO A 96 2.96 7.31 3.11
N ARG A 97 2.70 7.83 4.31
CA ARG A 97 3.69 7.87 5.41
C ARG A 97 3.70 6.61 6.26
N SER A 98 2.68 5.75 6.16
CA SER A 98 2.66 4.48 6.88
C SER A 98 3.58 3.47 6.22
N THR A 99 4.46 2.84 7.00
CA THR A 99 5.37 1.76 6.57
C THR A 99 5.16 0.53 7.44
N VAL A 100 5.69 -0.62 7.02
CA VAL A 100 5.70 -1.83 7.84
C VAL A 100 6.30 -1.52 9.23
N GLY A 101 7.44 -0.83 9.29
CA GLY A 101 8.09 -0.46 10.55
C GLY A 101 7.22 0.41 11.47
N THR A 102 6.42 1.35 10.91
CA THR A 102 5.53 2.20 11.74
C THR A 102 4.27 1.48 12.19
N VAL A 103 3.70 0.60 11.35
CA VAL A 103 2.49 -0.16 11.69
C VAL A 103 2.79 -1.22 12.77
N THR A 104 4.00 -1.79 12.75
CA THR A 104 4.47 -2.77 13.74
C THR A 104 5.08 -2.15 15.00
N GLU A 105 5.13 -0.82 15.07
CA GLU A 105 5.79 -0.04 16.13
C GLU A 105 7.31 -0.28 16.23
N ILE A 106 7.89 -1.14 15.38
CA ILE A 106 9.34 -1.40 15.39
C ILE A 106 10.12 -0.09 15.14
N TYR A 107 9.60 0.77 14.26
CA TYR A 107 10.23 2.05 13.96
C TYR A 107 10.30 2.99 15.18
N ASP A 108 9.35 2.93 16.10
CA ASP A 108 9.36 3.72 17.32
C ASP A 108 10.48 3.28 18.28
N TYR A 109 10.70 1.97 18.38
CA TYR A 109 11.84 1.42 19.12
C TYR A 109 13.18 1.71 18.44
N LEU A 110 13.24 1.69 17.11
CA LEU A 110 14.43 2.09 16.34
C LEU A 110 14.79 3.56 16.61
N ARG A 111 13.82 4.47 16.55
CA ARG A 111 14.04 5.89 16.87
C ARG A 111 14.60 6.07 18.28
N LEU A 112 14.08 5.33 19.24
CA LEU A 112 14.56 5.38 20.62
C LEU A 112 15.99 4.82 20.72
N LEU A 113 16.28 3.71 20.07
CA LEU A 113 17.61 3.08 20.03
C LEU A 113 18.65 4.05 19.45
N TYR A 114 18.39 4.60 18.27
CA TYR A 114 19.32 5.52 17.60
C TYR A 114 19.54 6.82 18.35
N ALA A 115 18.49 7.34 18.99
CA ALA A 115 18.62 8.54 19.82
C ALA A 115 19.45 8.33 21.09
N ARG A 116 19.52 7.10 21.64
CA ARG A 116 20.18 6.81 22.92
C ARG A 116 21.59 6.25 22.79
N VAL A 117 21.83 5.41 21.80
CA VAL A 117 23.13 4.73 21.61
C VAL A 117 23.72 4.93 20.23
N GLY A 118 23.08 5.72 19.36
CA GLY A 118 23.57 6.01 18.02
C GLY A 118 24.83 6.86 18.05
N THR A 119 25.79 6.51 17.18
CA THR A 119 27.03 7.24 16.98
C THR A 119 26.87 8.19 15.79
N PRO A 120 26.90 9.53 16.01
CA PRO A 120 26.77 10.48 14.92
C PRO A 120 28.06 10.61 14.11
N HIS A 121 27.89 10.70 12.78
CA HIS A 121 28.98 10.91 11.83
C HIS A 121 28.74 12.18 11.02
N CYS A 122 29.81 12.74 10.48
CA CYS A 122 29.69 13.84 9.53
C CYS A 122 29.12 13.33 8.19
N PRO A 123 28.04 13.92 7.67
CA PRO A 123 27.46 13.46 6.41
C PRO A 123 28.35 13.65 5.19
N GLU A 124 29.38 14.50 5.25
CA GLU A 124 30.32 14.75 4.15
C GLU A 124 31.57 13.89 4.23
N CYS A 125 32.24 13.80 5.39
CA CYS A 125 33.50 13.07 5.53
C CYS A 125 33.41 11.74 6.27
N GLY A 126 32.25 11.38 6.82
CA GLY A 126 32.05 10.10 7.53
C GLY A 126 32.73 9.99 8.89
N ARG A 127 33.42 11.01 9.37
CA ARG A 127 34.09 10.96 10.69
C ARG A 127 33.09 10.95 11.82
N VAL A 128 33.37 10.21 12.87
CA VAL A 128 32.61 10.23 14.11
C VAL A 128 32.62 11.64 14.70
N ILE A 129 31.44 12.12 15.08
CA ILE A 129 31.26 13.38 15.77
C ILE A 129 31.11 13.08 17.26
N GLU A 130 32.12 13.43 18.04
CA GLU A 130 32.14 13.25 19.50
C GLU A 130 32.08 14.60 20.23
N ARG A 131 31.46 14.61 21.41
CA ARG A 131 31.61 15.74 22.34
C ARG A 131 33.03 15.74 22.87
N GLN A 132 33.68 16.87 22.76
CA GLN A 132 34.97 17.09 23.38
C GLN A 132 34.76 17.73 24.75
N THR A 133 35.52 17.30 25.74
CA THR A 133 35.61 18.01 27.01
C THR A 133 36.60 19.19 26.91
N THR A 134 36.51 20.16 27.80
CA THR A 134 37.46 21.29 27.88
C THR A 134 38.90 20.79 27.98
N ASP A 135 39.13 19.75 28.79
CA ASP A 135 40.47 19.15 28.96
C ASP A 135 40.94 18.49 27.70
N GLN A 136 40.08 17.71 26.99
CA GLN A 136 40.46 17.07 25.72
C GLN A 136 40.81 18.11 24.63
N VAL A 137 40.12 19.25 24.59
CA VAL A 137 40.45 20.34 23.68
C VAL A 137 41.81 20.96 24.07
N ALA A 138 42.05 21.17 25.36
CA ALA A 138 43.32 21.71 25.85
C ALA A 138 44.49 20.75 25.50
N ASP A 139 44.35 19.44 25.71
CA ASP A 139 45.37 18.43 25.38
C ASP A 139 45.64 18.38 23.86
N LYS A 140 44.60 18.43 23.01
CA LYS A 140 44.75 18.46 21.56
C LYS A 140 45.45 19.72 21.08
N VAL A 141 45.12 20.87 21.63
CA VAL A 141 45.79 22.15 21.33
C VAL A 141 47.26 22.11 21.75
N LEU A 142 47.54 21.55 22.93
CA LEU A 142 48.95 21.38 23.39
C LEU A 142 49.73 20.47 22.46
N ALA A 143 49.17 19.30 22.10
CA ALA A 143 49.85 18.33 21.22
C ALA A 143 50.14 18.90 19.82
N HIS A 144 49.20 19.76 19.29
CA HIS A 144 49.35 20.32 17.93
C HIS A 144 50.22 21.57 17.86
N ALA A 145 50.21 22.42 18.90
CA ALA A 145 50.77 23.76 18.80
C ALA A 145 51.69 24.17 19.97
N GLN A 146 52.38 23.21 20.60
CA GLN A 146 53.29 23.42 21.71
C GLN A 146 54.35 24.50 21.34
N GLY A 147 54.54 25.49 22.18
CA GLY A 147 55.46 26.59 22.03
C GLY A 147 54.96 27.79 21.24
N ARG A 148 53.83 27.67 20.49
CA ARG A 148 53.23 28.75 19.68
C ARG A 148 52.38 29.69 20.52
N ARG A 149 52.25 30.91 20.01
CA ARG A 149 51.32 31.91 20.58
C ARG A 149 49.97 31.80 19.85
N ALA A 150 48.90 31.82 20.61
CA ALA A 150 47.54 31.74 20.11
C ALA A 150 46.61 32.81 20.69
N LEU A 151 45.64 33.26 19.88
CA LEU A 151 44.47 33.94 20.35
C LEU A 151 43.37 32.91 20.52
N VAL A 152 42.74 32.85 21.69
CA VAL A 152 41.54 32.03 21.94
C VAL A 152 40.33 32.85 21.49
N LEU A 153 39.56 32.30 20.57
CA LEU A 153 38.49 32.98 19.87
C LEU A 153 37.12 32.33 20.21
N ALA A 154 36.12 33.13 20.47
CA ALA A 154 34.74 32.74 20.58
C ALA A 154 33.99 33.22 19.31
N PRO A 155 33.61 32.32 18.38
CA PRO A 155 32.92 32.68 17.14
C PRO A 155 31.43 32.95 17.42
N VAL A 156 31.05 34.22 17.70
CA VAL A 156 29.67 34.60 18.02
C VAL A 156 28.81 34.85 16.79
N VAL A 157 29.40 35.24 15.67
CA VAL A 157 28.74 35.33 14.36
C VAL A 157 29.57 34.66 13.29
N LEU A 158 28.95 33.76 12.54
CA LEU A 158 29.59 33.00 11.46
C LEU A 158 28.85 33.25 10.13
N GLY A 159 29.44 34.04 9.24
CA GLY A 159 28.98 34.23 7.87
C GLY A 159 27.57 34.81 7.73
N ARG A 160 27.08 35.64 8.67
CA ARG A 160 25.73 36.20 8.65
C ARG A 160 25.76 37.69 8.27
N LYS A 161 24.71 38.15 7.59
CA LYS A 161 24.53 39.56 7.22
C LYS A 161 24.06 40.36 8.43
N GLY A 162 24.61 41.57 8.64
CA GLY A 162 24.23 42.45 9.74
C GLY A 162 25.30 43.50 10.06
N GLU A 163 24.95 44.56 10.80
CA GLU A 163 25.83 45.64 11.26
C GLU A 163 26.45 45.34 12.63
N TYR A 164 25.78 44.49 13.42
CA TYR A 164 26.21 44.00 14.74
C TYR A 164 26.63 45.08 15.80
N ALA A 165 26.22 46.35 15.62
CA ALA A 165 26.61 47.46 16.53
C ALA A 165 26.23 47.15 17.99
N LYS A 166 25.02 46.64 18.25
CA LYS A 166 24.58 46.25 19.58
C LYS A 166 25.42 45.11 20.19
N LEU A 167 25.81 44.15 19.39
CA LEU A 167 26.67 43.03 19.86
C LEU A 167 28.02 43.56 20.33
N PHE A 168 28.63 44.50 19.60
CA PHE A 168 29.90 45.10 20.00
C PHE A 168 29.77 45.91 21.29
N GLU A 169 28.64 46.59 21.51
CA GLU A 169 28.33 47.31 22.75
C GLU A 169 28.16 46.35 23.95
N ASP A 170 27.39 45.28 23.77
CA ASP A 170 27.18 44.24 24.79
C ASP A 170 28.53 43.57 25.17
N LEU A 171 29.38 43.20 24.18
CA LEU A 171 30.70 42.63 24.44
C LEU A 171 31.64 43.58 25.19
N ARG A 172 31.55 44.90 24.91
CA ARG A 172 32.31 45.94 25.65
C ARG A 172 31.87 46.02 27.09
N HIS A 173 30.55 45.95 27.35
CA HIS A 173 29.99 45.94 28.71
C HIS A 173 30.40 44.65 29.47
N GLU A 174 30.57 43.53 28.80
CA GLU A 174 31.04 42.26 29.41
C GLU A 174 32.54 42.25 29.67
N GLY A 175 33.28 43.34 29.27
CA GLY A 175 34.69 43.52 29.60
C GLY A 175 35.69 42.99 28.55
N PHE A 176 35.24 42.62 27.37
CA PHE A 176 36.11 42.19 26.27
C PHE A 176 36.72 43.43 25.60
N SER A 177 38.00 43.34 25.24
CA SER A 177 38.73 44.46 24.61
C SER A 177 38.92 44.32 23.10
N ARG A 178 38.81 43.08 22.58
CA ARG A 178 39.13 42.77 21.20
C ARG A 178 38.20 41.80 20.53
N VAL A 179 37.95 42.03 19.24
CA VAL A 179 37.25 41.12 18.37
C VAL A 179 38.05 40.88 17.09
N ARG A 180 37.92 39.70 16.50
CA ARG A 180 38.42 39.44 15.17
C ARG A 180 37.22 39.45 14.22
N VAL A 181 37.23 40.41 13.28
CA VAL A 181 36.15 40.60 12.29
C VAL A 181 36.69 40.27 10.91
N ASP A 182 36.07 39.35 10.23
CA ASP A 182 36.42 38.93 8.88
C ASP A 182 37.94 38.62 8.73
N GLY A 183 38.55 38.09 9.80
CA GLY A 183 39.98 37.70 9.85
C GLY A 183 40.91 38.76 10.43
N GLU A 184 40.45 40.00 10.64
CA GLU A 184 41.25 41.10 11.20
C GLU A 184 40.91 41.33 12.68
N VAL A 185 41.95 41.49 13.50
CA VAL A 185 41.80 41.83 14.94
C VAL A 185 41.59 43.34 15.09
N ARG A 186 40.49 43.71 15.72
CA ARG A 186 40.11 45.12 16.01
C ARG A 186 39.90 45.33 17.52
N GLU A 187 40.22 46.53 18.00
CA GLU A 187 39.90 46.91 19.36
C GLU A 187 38.38 47.28 19.45
N LEU A 188 37.71 46.81 20.53
CA LEU A 188 36.29 47.15 20.74
C LEU A 188 36.07 48.63 21.12
N ASP A 189 37.13 49.32 21.57
CA ASP A 189 37.07 50.74 21.85
C ASP A 189 37.02 51.61 20.57
N ASP A 190 37.45 51.06 19.44
CA ASP A 190 37.32 51.71 18.13
C ASP A 190 35.89 51.59 17.58
N GLU A 191 35.50 52.54 16.71
CA GLU A 191 34.20 52.47 16.02
C GLU A 191 34.22 51.42 14.92
N ILE A 192 33.60 50.23 15.15
CA ILE A 192 33.54 49.12 14.16
C ILE A 192 32.25 49.28 13.36
N LYS A 193 32.38 49.73 12.09
CA LYS A 193 31.25 49.80 11.13
C LYS A 193 31.30 48.63 10.13
N LEU A 194 30.22 47.82 10.09
CA LEU A 194 30.08 46.74 9.17
C LEU A 194 28.95 47.01 8.16
N GLU A 195 29.09 46.44 6.94
CA GLU A 195 28.08 46.62 5.90
C GLU A 195 26.91 45.64 6.10
N LYS A 196 25.70 46.15 6.28
CA LYS A 196 24.48 45.37 6.50
C LYS A 196 24.21 44.30 5.48
N LYS A 197 24.64 44.48 4.21
CA LYS A 197 24.35 43.56 3.08
C LYS A 197 25.41 42.47 2.91
N LEU A 198 26.59 42.63 3.50
CA LEU A 198 27.65 41.63 3.44
C LEU A 198 27.54 40.60 4.56
N LYS A 199 28.11 39.44 4.34
CA LYS A 199 28.23 38.36 5.36
C LYS A 199 29.50 38.65 6.18
N HIS A 200 29.36 38.69 7.51
CA HIS A 200 30.47 38.94 8.43
C HIS A 200 30.66 37.74 9.36
N THR A 201 31.90 37.52 9.76
CA THR A 201 32.29 36.60 10.81
C THR A 201 32.87 37.43 11.96
N VAL A 202 32.28 37.35 13.15
CA VAL A 202 32.74 38.04 14.34
C VAL A 202 33.13 37.01 15.39
N GLU A 203 34.37 37.07 15.85
CA GLU A 203 34.96 36.19 16.83
C GLU A 203 35.52 37.07 17.98
N VAL A 204 35.11 36.81 19.22
CA VAL A 204 35.61 37.53 20.41
C VAL A 204 36.94 36.97 20.81
N VAL A 205 37.96 37.80 21.03
CA VAL A 205 39.24 37.35 21.56
C VAL A 205 39.11 37.21 23.08
N VAL A 206 38.99 35.99 23.55
CA VAL A 206 38.81 35.66 24.96
C VAL A 206 40.13 35.76 25.72
N ASP A 207 41.20 35.22 25.17
CA ASP A 207 42.52 35.23 25.82
C ASP A 207 43.64 35.17 24.76
N ARG A 208 44.85 35.53 25.19
CA ARG A 208 46.10 35.47 24.42
C ARG A 208 47.11 34.58 25.15
N ILE A 209 47.35 33.41 24.69
CA ILE A 209 48.08 32.34 25.39
C ILE A 209 49.32 31.91 24.62
N VAL A 210 50.37 31.56 25.35
CA VAL A 210 51.50 30.77 24.82
C VAL A 210 51.28 29.32 25.20
N ILE A 211 51.11 28.43 24.22
CA ILE A 211 50.72 27.06 24.46
C ILE A 211 51.94 26.29 25.03
N ARG A 212 51.85 25.91 26.30
CA ARG A 212 52.85 25.12 27.01
C ARG A 212 52.16 24.21 28.04
N GLU A 213 52.86 23.17 28.52
CA GLU A 213 52.33 22.23 29.50
C GLU A 213 51.82 22.96 30.79
N ASN A 214 52.61 23.98 31.25
CA ASN A 214 52.22 24.76 32.40
C ASN A 214 51.03 25.73 32.16
N SER A 215 50.53 25.83 30.96
CA SER A 215 49.39 26.68 30.59
C SER A 215 48.07 25.90 30.37
N LEU A 216 48.05 24.58 30.58
CA LEU A 216 46.89 23.75 30.38
C LEU A 216 45.64 24.25 31.14
N GLY A 217 45.75 24.57 32.42
CA GLY A 217 44.65 25.11 33.21
C GLY A 217 44.06 26.43 32.62
N ARG A 218 44.96 27.35 32.20
CA ARG A 218 44.56 28.58 31.53
C ARG A 218 43.91 28.39 30.18
N ILE A 219 44.35 27.36 29.42
CA ILE A 219 43.74 26.99 28.17
C ILE A 219 42.34 26.45 28.43
N ALA A 220 42.15 25.58 29.42
CA ALA A 220 40.85 25.03 29.79
C ALA A 220 39.84 26.13 30.23
N GLU A 221 40.29 27.07 31.06
CA GLU A 221 39.47 28.25 31.46
C GLU A 221 39.08 29.10 30.26
N ALA A 222 40.01 29.37 29.33
CA ALA A 222 39.71 30.15 28.14
C ALA A 222 38.77 29.41 27.16
N VAL A 223 38.88 28.08 27.07
CA VAL A 223 37.95 27.23 26.32
C VAL A 223 36.56 27.34 26.96
N GLU A 224 36.45 27.25 28.28
CA GLU A 224 35.16 27.34 28.97
C GLU A 224 34.48 28.69 28.73
N GLN A 225 35.25 29.81 28.85
CA GLN A 225 34.73 31.13 28.56
C GLN A 225 34.31 31.29 27.09
N ALA A 226 35.15 30.89 26.16
CA ALA A 226 34.85 30.99 24.73
C ALA A 226 33.60 30.17 24.35
N THR A 227 33.45 28.98 24.90
CA THR A 227 32.32 28.08 24.60
C THR A 227 30.99 28.55 25.22
N LYS A 228 31.03 29.24 26.36
CA LYS A 228 29.86 29.91 26.95
C LYS A 228 29.36 31.04 26.01
N LEU A 229 30.24 31.84 25.45
CA LEU A 229 29.91 32.95 24.54
C LEU A 229 29.44 32.44 23.18
N ALA A 230 30.07 31.41 22.63
CA ALA A 230 29.89 30.92 21.26
C ALA A 230 29.13 29.60 21.19
N GLN A 231 28.22 29.31 22.13
CA GLN A 231 27.35 28.14 22.13
C GLN A 231 28.13 26.80 21.88
N GLY A 232 29.20 26.60 22.65
CA GLY A 232 30.01 25.39 22.58
C GLY A 232 31.17 25.41 21.59
N LYS A 233 31.38 26.47 20.84
CA LYS A 233 32.47 26.61 19.85
C LYS A 233 33.65 27.42 20.39
N VAL A 234 34.86 27.03 20.02
CA VAL A 234 36.09 27.74 20.32
C VAL A 234 37.10 27.64 19.16
N GLY A 235 37.76 28.73 18.84
CA GLY A 235 38.84 28.81 17.87
C GLY A 235 40.19 29.16 18.52
N PHE A 236 41.27 28.60 18.02
CA PHE A 236 42.65 28.97 18.37
C PHE A 236 43.31 29.51 17.11
N TRP A 237 43.50 30.82 17.06
CA TRP A 237 44.28 31.45 16.00
C TRP A 237 45.78 31.43 16.37
N LEU A 238 46.52 30.56 15.77
CA LEU A 238 47.98 30.45 15.96
C LEU A 238 48.64 31.60 15.25
N LEU A 239 49.32 32.47 15.99
CA LEU A 239 50.00 33.63 15.43
C LEU A 239 51.27 33.23 14.69
N PRO A 240 51.61 33.89 13.57
CA PRO A 240 52.89 33.67 12.88
C PRO A 240 54.08 33.98 13.83
N ASP A 241 55.20 33.31 13.62
CA ASP A 241 56.41 33.50 14.43
C ASP A 241 56.98 34.89 14.20
N ARG A 242 57.31 35.61 15.27
CA ARG A 242 57.93 36.95 15.17
C ARG A 242 59.33 36.93 14.61
N GLN A 243 60.06 35.79 14.68
CA GLN A 243 61.46 35.65 14.20
C GLN A 243 61.52 35.15 12.75
N ASP A 244 60.42 34.55 12.25
CA ASP A 244 60.29 34.11 10.84
C ASP A 244 58.88 34.42 10.34
N PRO A 245 58.60 35.67 9.92
CA PRO A 245 57.22 36.03 9.46
C PRO A 245 56.81 35.36 8.13
N GLU A 246 57.77 34.86 7.38
CA GLU A 246 57.53 34.16 6.09
C GLU A 246 57.47 32.64 6.25
N GLY A 247 57.86 32.07 7.40
CA GLY A 247 58.03 30.64 7.59
C GLY A 247 56.81 29.83 7.92
N ILE A 248 55.89 30.29 8.80
CA ILE A 248 54.68 29.56 9.21
C ILE A 248 53.51 30.52 9.15
N PRO A 249 52.55 30.34 8.20
CA PRO A 249 51.37 31.17 8.12
C PRO A 249 50.49 30.96 9.36
N GLY A 250 49.71 31.98 9.70
CA GLY A 250 48.69 31.85 10.78
C GLY A 250 47.70 30.71 10.48
N GLU A 251 47.41 29.91 11.48
CA GLU A 251 46.53 28.74 11.39
C GLU A 251 45.39 28.89 12.38
N LEU A 252 44.15 28.59 11.93
CA LEU A 252 42.97 28.59 12.79
C LEU A 252 42.58 27.14 13.11
N LEU A 253 42.77 26.75 14.37
CA LEU A 253 42.24 25.50 14.89
C LEU A 253 40.85 25.74 15.47
N GLN A 254 39.89 24.97 15.04
CA GLN A 254 38.49 25.06 15.55
C GLN A 254 38.11 23.79 16.29
N TYR A 255 37.53 23.98 17.47
CA TYR A 255 37.00 22.89 18.30
C TYR A 255 35.57 23.23 18.74
N SER A 256 34.84 22.18 19.10
CA SER A 256 33.49 22.32 19.61
C SER A 256 33.25 21.35 20.76
N LEU A 257 32.68 21.85 21.85
CA LEU A 257 32.14 21.04 22.93
C LEU A 257 30.75 20.51 22.59
N ALA A 258 30.10 21.05 21.55
CA ALA A 258 28.90 20.48 20.96
C ALA A 258 29.29 19.37 19.96
N LEU A 259 28.35 18.51 19.64
CA LEU A 259 28.51 17.51 18.59
C LEU A 259 28.70 18.22 17.22
N ALA A 260 29.94 18.42 16.78
CA ALA A 260 30.23 19.08 15.51
C ALA A 260 31.44 18.50 14.80
N CYS A 261 31.36 18.42 13.46
CA CYS A 261 32.53 18.07 12.65
C CYS A 261 33.53 19.24 12.60
N PRO A 262 34.80 19.02 12.93
CA PRO A 262 35.79 20.09 12.91
C PRO A 262 36.13 20.61 11.51
N GLU A 263 35.96 19.78 10.47
CA GLU A 263 36.30 20.15 9.08
C GLU A 263 35.16 20.84 8.34
N HIS A 264 33.93 20.31 8.47
CA HIS A 264 32.78 20.79 7.68
C HIS A 264 31.79 21.66 8.49
N GLY A 265 31.98 21.77 9.80
CA GLY A 265 31.14 22.61 10.66
C GLY A 265 29.70 22.10 10.88
N HIS A 266 29.38 20.88 10.39
CA HIS A 266 28.11 20.25 10.71
C HIS A 266 28.02 20.00 12.20
N SER A 267 27.07 20.68 12.85
CA SER A 267 26.78 20.52 14.28
C SER A 267 25.45 19.81 14.46
N MET A 268 25.42 18.86 15.37
CA MET A 268 24.22 18.17 15.79
C MET A 268 23.88 18.55 17.22
N ASP A 269 22.60 18.79 17.48
CA ASP A 269 22.07 18.92 18.84
C ASP A 269 22.01 17.53 19.52
N ASP A 270 21.67 17.51 20.82
CA ASP A 270 21.42 16.23 21.49
C ASP A 270 20.33 15.45 20.78
N LEU A 271 20.68 14.24 20.29
CA LEU A 271 19.79 13.38 19.54
C LEU A 271 18.56 12.99 20.36
N GLN A 272 17.39 13.26 19.81
CA GLN A 272 16.10 12.89 20.39
C GLN A 272 15.32 11.98 19.47
N PRO A 273 14.42 11.13 19.97
CA PRO A 273 13.61 10.24 19.12
C PRO A 273 12.80 10.95 18.05
N ARG A 274 12.44 12.23 18.27
CA ARG A 274 11.73 13.05 17.28
C ARG A 274 12.58 13.38 16.04
N ASP A 275 13.91 13.42 16.18
CA ASP A 275 14.82 13.77 15.11
C ASP A 275 14.93 12.62 14.09
N PHE A 276 14.63 11.39 14.53
CA PHE A 276 14.54 10.21 13.67
C PHE A 276 13.13 9.97 13.09
N SER A 277 12.21 10.93 13.28
CA SER A 277 10.85 10.79 12.73
C SER A 277 10.71 11.49 11.39
N PHE A 278 10.40 10.73 10.34
CA PHE A 278 10.06 11.30 9.04
C PHE A 278 8.67 11.94 8.98
N ASN A 279 7.87 11.82 10.06
CA ASN A 279 6.58 12.49 10.20
C ASN A 279 6.69 13.85 10.94
N ALA A 280 7.87 14.18 11.45
CA ALA A 280 8.12 15.41 12.17
C ALA A 280 9.11 16.31 11.40
N PRO A 281 8.94 17.63 11.39
CA PRO A 281 9.80 18.55 10.64
C PRO A 281 11.27 18.51 11.08
N TYR A 282 11.53 18.04 12.28
CA TYR A 282 12.88 17.93 12.86
C TYR A 282 13.74 16.93 12.11
N GLY A 283 13.18 15.75 11.77
CA GLY A 283 13.90 14.67 11.09
C GLY A 283 13.58 14.50 9.62
N ALA A 284 12.39 14.95 9.18
CA ALA A 284 11.93 14.77 7.81
C ALA A 284 12.85 15.48 6.79
N CYS A 285 13.12 14.83 5.67
CA CYS A 285 13.77 15.46 4.53
C CYS A 285 12.95 16.69 4.07
N PRO A 286 13.53 17.90 4.00
CA PRO A 286 12.78 19.12 3.69
C PRO A 286 12.26 19.15 2.24
N ASP A 287 12.88 18.40 1.34
CA ASP A 287 12.53 18.37 -0.07
C ASP A 287 11.34 17.50 -0.42
N CYS A 288 11.05 16.47 0.36
CA CYS A 288 9.93 15.55 0.15
C CYS A 288 8.99 15.46 1.37
N ASP A 289 9.19 16.32 2.38
CA ASP A 289 8.42 16.34 3.64
C ASP A 289 8.28 14.93 4.28
N GLY A 290 9.35 14.14 4.21
CA GLY A 290 9.39 12.79 4.78
C GLY A 290 8.66 11.72 3.97
N LEU A 291 8.23 11.99 2.75
CA LEU A 291 7.58 11.00 1.88
C LEU A 291 8.58 10.03 1.24
N GLY A 292 9.83 10.45 1.02
CA GLY A 292 10.86 9.68 0.32
C GLY A 292 10.75 9.75 -1.21
N PHE A 293 9.65 10.25 -1.75
CA PHE A 293 9.42 10.39 -3.19
C PHE A 293 8.79 11.76 -3.51
N ARG A 294 8.86 12.13 -4.76
CA ARG A 294 8.17 13.30 -5.30
C ARG A 294 7.23 12.87 -6.42
N LYS A 295 6.05 13.49 -6.47
CA LYS A 295 5.13 13.35 -7.60
C LYS A 295 5.56 14.29 -8.70
N ILE A 296 5.84 13.75 -9.87
CA ILE A 296 6.18 14.51 -11.06
C ILE A 296 5.21 14.19 -12.18
N VAL A 297 5.01 15.13 -13.07
CA VAL A 297 4.25 14.90 -14.29
C VAL A 297 5.16 14.27 -15.34
N ASP A 298 4.77 13.09 -15.81
CA ASP A 298 5.49 12.33 -16.81
C ASP A 298 5.28 12.94 -18.20
N ALA A 299 6.36 13.44 -18.80
CA ALA A 299 6.31 14.04 -20.12
C ALA A 299 5.94 13.05 -21.23
N GLU A 300 6.37 11.78 -21.09
CA GLU A 300 6.09 10.74 -22.10
C GLU A 300 4.62 10.31 -22.05
N ALA A 301 4.05 10.25 -20.84
CA ALA A 301 2.64 9.95 -20.67
C ALA A 301 1.73 11.06 -21.19
N LEU A 302 2.18 12.33 -21.11
CA LEU A 302 1.42 13.48 -21.64
C LEU A 302 1.22 13.43 -23.16
N ILE A 303 2.14 12.82 -23.89
CA ILE A 303 2.13 12.76 -25.35
C ILE A 303 1.61 11.39 -25.78
N GLU A 304 0.28 11.27 -25.87
CA GLU A 304 -0.34 9.99 -26.26
C GLU A 304 0.00 9.60 -27.70
N ASP A 305 -0.07 10.59 -28.61
CA ASP A 305 0.27 10.40 -30.04
C ASP A 305 1.25 11.50 -30.49
N PRO A 306 2.54 11.20 -30.69
CA PRO A 306 3.53 12.17 -31.13
C PRO A 306 3.37 12.62 -32.60
N SER A 307 2.51 12.00 -33.40
CA SER A 307 2.17 12.42 -34.75
C SER A 307 1.21 13.63 -34.78
N LEU A 308 0.53 13.89 -33.65
CA LEU A 308 -0.34 15.05 -33.53
C LEU A 308 0.46 16.32 -33.22
N SER A 309 -0.03 17.44 -33.79
CA SER A 309 0.48 18.77 -33.48
C SER A 309 -0.18 19.38 -32.25
N VAL A 310 0.34 20.53 -31.78
CA VAL A 310 -0.26 21.27 -30.65
C VAL A 310 -1.69 21.68 -31.00
N ALA A 311 -1.95 22.21 -32.18
CA ALA A 311 -3.28 22.54 -32.65
C ALA A 311 -4.11 21.30 -33.00
N GLY A 312 -3.47 20.19 -33.37
CA GLY A 312 -4.08 18.87 -33.60
C GLY A 312 -4.48 18.13 -32.32
N GLY A 313 -4.19 18.71 -31.16
CA GLY A 313 -4.66 18.20 -29.89
C GLY A 313 -3.72 17.18 -29.20
N VAL A 314 -2.40 17.27 -29.39
CA VAL A 314 -1.41 16.43 -28.70
C VAL A 314 -1.58 16.42 -27.18
N PHE A 315 -2.16 17.47 -26.60
CA PHE A 315 -2.55 17.58 -25.19
C PHE A 315 -4.08 17.52 -24.99
N GLY A 316 -4.85 17.06 -25.97
CA GLY A 316 -6.31 17.25 -26.03
C GLY A 316 -7.09 16.65 -24.87
N SER A 317 -6.71 15.47 -24.41
CA SER A 317 -7.38 14.78 -23.27
C SER A 317 -7.24 15.51 -21.93
N LEU A 318 -6.21 16.37 -21.78
CA LEU A 318 -5.89 17.08 -20.54
C LEU A 318 -6.77 18.31 -20.27
N PHE A 319 -7.21 18.98 -21.35
CA PHE A 319 -7.89 20.28 -21.26
C PHE A 319 -9.40 20.19 -21.51
N GLY A 320 -9.91 19.00 -21.84
CA GLY A 320 -11.32 18.75 -22.13
C GLY A 320 -11.81 19.63 -23.31
N ASN A 321 -13.08 20.06 -23.28
CA ASN A 321 -13.68 20.88 -24.30
C ASN A 321 -13.38 22.39 -24.15
N SER A 322 -12.37 22.78 -23.38
CA SER A 322 -12.00 24.19 -23.18
C SER A 322 -11.15 24.71 -24.37
N ASN A 323 -11.54 25.82 -24.95
CA ASN A 323 -10.74 26.51 -25.97
C ASN A 323 -9.65 27.43 -25.40
N TYR A 324 -9.60 27.58 -24.07
CA TYR A 324 -8.66 28.48 -23.39
C TYR A 324 -7.20 28.05 -23.52
N TYR A 325 -6.91 26.81 -23.13
CA TYR A 325 -5.54 26.28 -23.15
C TYR A 325 -4.96 26.09 -24.57
N PRO A 326 -5.71 25.59 -25.56
CA PRO A 326 -5.23 25.51 -26.94
C PRO A 326 -4.75 26.85 -27.47
N GLN A 327 -5.45 27.94 -27.19
CA GLN A 327 -5.08 29.28 -27.64
C GLN A 327 -3.81 29.82 -26.94
N ILE A 328 -3.63 29.52 -25.65
CA ILE A 328 -2.37 29.84 -24.96
C ILE A 328 -1.22 29.07 -25.58
N LEU A 329 -1.38 27.76 -25.83
CA LEU A 329 -0.34 26.93 -26.45
C LEU A 329 0.04 27.42 -27.84
N SER A 330 -0.94 27.80 -28.69
CA SER A 330 -0.69 28.40 -29.98
C SER A 330 0.05 29.74 -29.86
N ALA A 331 -0.26 30.57 -28.86
CA ALA A 331 0.46 31.82 -28.58
C ALA A 331 1.91 31.56 -28.13
N VAL A 332 2.14 30.51 -27.33
CA VAL A 332 3.48 30.04 -26.95
C VAL A 332 4.26 29.61 -28.18
N CYS A 333 3.69 28.78 -29.06
CA CYS A 333 4.32 28.34 -30.29
C CYS A 333 4.75 29.55 -31.16
N ARG A 334 3.87 30.55 -31.35
CA ARG A 334 4.20 31.79 -32.05
C ARG A 334 5.35 32.56 -31.39
N HIS A 335 5.34 32.64 -30.05
CA HIS A 335 6.39 33.35 -29.29
C HIS A 335 7.77 32.71 -29.43
N ILE A 336 7.83 31.37 -29.51
CA ILE A 336 9.10 30.61 -29.66
C ILE A 336 9.47 30.39 -31.15
N GLY A 337 8.65 30.87 -32.09
CA GLY A 337 8.95 30.82 -33.53
C GLY A 337 8.75 29.45 -34.19
N VAL A 338 7.82 28.62 -33.63
CA VAL A 338 7.42 27.34 -34.24
C VAL A 338 5.95 27.34 -34.61
N SER A 339 5.57 26.55 -35.61
CA SER A 339 4.18 26.39 -36.00
C SER A 339 3.47 25.43 -35.04
N ASP A 340 2.28 25.79 -34.59
CA ASP A 340 1.41 24.93 -33.78
C ASP A 340 0.79 23.75 -34.56
N GLN A 341 0.95 23.75 -35.91
CA GLN A 341 0.57 22.65 -36.81
C GLN A 341 1.67 21.60 -36.97
N THR A 342 2.89 21.86 -36.50
CA THR A 342 4.00 20.91 -36.62
C THR A 342 3.76 19.71 -35.66
N PRO A 343 3.87 18.46 -36.19
CA PRO A 343 3.80 17.28 -35.33
C PRO A 343 4.76 17.34 -34.14
N TRP A 344 4.35 16.83 -32.96
CA TRP A 344 5.20 16.84 -31.76
C TRP A 344 6.57 16.21 -31.99
N SER A 345 6.61 15.08 -32.73
CA SER A 345 7.83 14.38 -33.09
C SER A 345 8.83 15.20 -33.90
N GLU A 346 8.36 16.21 -34.66
CA GLU A 346 9.17 17.06 -35.50
C GLU A 346 9.54 18.39 -34.83
N LEU A 347 8.94 18.71 -33.69
CA LEU A 347 9.28 19.94 -32.97
C LEU A 347 10.70 19.88 -32.42
N PRO A 348 11.47 20.96 -32.50
CA PRO A 348 12.79 21.05 -31.88
C PRO A 348 12.71 20.78 -30.38
N LYS A 349 13.70 20.10 -29.83
CA LYS A 349 13.74 19.75 -28.38
C LYS A 349 13.52 20.96 -27.47
N LYS A 350 14.14 22.12 -27.80
CA LYS A 350 13.95 23.37 -27.07
C LYS A 350 12.49 23.84 -27.03
N ALA A 351 11.75 23.64 -28.13
CA ALA A 351 10.34 24.02 -28.21
C ALA A 351 9.49 23.05 -27.35
N GLN A 352 9.77 21.76 -27.42
CA GLN A 352 9.15 20.76 -26.53
C GLN A 352 9.38 21.07 -25.06
N ASP A 353 10.62 21.42 -24.66
CA ASP A 353 10.98 21.76 -23.29
C ASP A 353 10.26 23.02 -22.80
N VAL A 354 10.09 24.03 -23.65
CA VAL A 354 9.33 25.25 -23.30
C VAL A 354 7.83 24.94 -23.15
N LEU A 355 7.25 24.18 -24.05
CA LEU A 355 5.82 23.78 -23.94
C LEU A 355 5.54 22.96 -22.67
N LEU A 356 6.45 22.08 -22.31
CA LEU A 356 6.32 21.26 -21.10
C LEU A 356 6.69 22.02 -19.82
N GLY A 357 7.77 22.83 -19.84
CA GLY A 357 8.37 23.45 -18.65
C GLY A 357 8.03 24.93 -18.43
N GLY A 358 7.50 25.61 -19.46
CA GLY A 358 7.11 27.02 -19.36
C GLY A 358 8.17 28.03 -19.85
N LEU A 359 7.82 29.30 -19.75
CA LEU A 359 8.62 30.47 -20.16
C LEU A 359 9.21 31.26 -18.97
N GLY A 360 9.03 30.78 -17.75
CA GLY A 360 9.35 31.51 -16.53
C GLY A 360 8.49 32.78 -16.40
N ASP A 361 9.09 33.91 -16.01
CA ASP A 361 8.39 35.17 -15.79
C ASP A 361 8.11 35.96 -17.07
N LYS A 362 8.45 35.43 -18.22
CA LYS A 362 8.21 36.10 -19.52
C LYS A 362 6.72 36.12 -19.82
N LYS A 363 6.20 37.34 -20.07
CA LYS A 363 4.81 37.55 -20.49
C LYS A 363 4.66 37.38 -21.99
N ILE A 364 3.65 36.63 -22.39
CA ILE A 364 3.25 36.48 -23.80
C ILE A 364 1.88 37.11 -24.01
N ARG A 365 1.63 37.59 -25.21
CA ARG A 365 0.32 38.07 -25.63
C ARG A 365 -0.47 36.91 -26.18
N VAL A 366 -1.67 36.70 -25.61
CA VAL A 366 -2.63 35.70 -26.05
C VAL A 366 -3.81 36.43 -26.67
N ASP A 367 -4.10 36.13 -27.94
CA ASP A 367 -5.30 36.59 -28.62
C ASP A 367 -6.35 35.49 -28.52
N TYR A 368 -7.50 35.79 -27.92
CA TYR A 368 -8.56 34.84 -27.62
C TYR A 368 -9.83 35.18 -28.37
N HIS A 369 -10.28 34.22 -29.17
CA HIS A 369 -11.54 34.27 -29.88
C HIS A 369 -12.61 33.53 -29.07
N THR A 370 -13.60 34.26 -28.55
CA THR A 370 -14.71 33.66 -27.80
C THR A 370 -15.64 32.93 -28.78
N ARG A 371 -16.43 31.96 -28.27
CA ARG A 371 -17.47 31.29 -29.07
C ARG A 371 -18.51 32.26 -29.63
N ASP A 372 -18.69 33.43 -29.01
CA ASP A 372 -19.66 34.44 -29.38
C ASP A 372 -19.05 35.49 -30.36
N GLY A 373 -17.85 35.21 -30.91
CA GLY A 373 -17.21 36.04 -31.92
C GLY A 373 -16.56 37.32 -31.40
N ARG A 374 -16.28 37.44 -30.10
CA ARG A 374 -15.56 38.60 -29.54
C ARG A 374 -14.09 38.30 -29.47
N ASP A 375 -13.27 39.22 -29.91
CA ASP A 375 -11.81 39.16 -29.83
C ASP A 375 -11.32 39.91 -28.58
N THR A 376 -10.57 39.21 -27.74
CA THR A 376 -9.91 39.78 -26.58
C THR A 376 -8.42 39.39 -26.59
N SER A 377 -7.56 40.30 -26.10
CA SER A 377 -6.16 39.96 -25.95
C SER A 377 -5.65 40.38 -24.56
N TRP A 378 -4.80 39.57 -23.95
CA TRP A 378 -4.17 39.88 -22.67
C TRP A 378 -2.73 39.39 -22.61
N LEU A 379 -1.98 39.91 -21.65
CA LEU A 379 -0.63 39.46 -21.36
C LEU A 379 -0.68 38.46 -20.19
N THR A 380 -0.08 37.28 -20.36
CA THR A 380 0.01 36.24 -19.34
C THR A 380 1.39 35.60 -19.32
N THR A 381 1.73 34.96 -18.22
CA THR A 381 2.88 34.06 -18.11
C THR A 381 2.44 32.64 -18.41
N PHE A 382 3.33 31.85 -18.97
CA PHE A 382 3.06 30.41 -19.23
C PHE A 382 3.96 29.55 -18.38
N SER A 383 3.36 28.84 -17.43
CA SER A 383 4.07 27.99 -16.46
C SER A 383 4.43 26.60 -16.97
N GLY A 384 4.03 26.26 -18.20
CA GLY A 384 4.24 24.93 -18.80
C GLY A 384 3.11 23.94 -18.51
N VAL A 385 2.90 23.00 -19.46
CA VAL A 385 1.83 22.00 -19.36
C VAL A 385 1.99 21.13 -18.11
N ARG A 386 3.22 20.78 -17.73
CA ARG A 386 3.49 19.98 -16.51
C ARG A 386 2.97 20.67 -15.27
N LYS A 387 3.30 21.96 -15.08
CA LYS A 387 2.86 22.69 -13.90
C LYS A 387 1.35 22.90 -13.90
N ILE A 388 0.76 23.27 -15.03
CA ILE A 388 -0.69 23.45 -15.15
C ILE A 388 -1.44 22.16 -14.76
N LEU A 389 -0.95 20.99 -15.19
CA LEU A 389 -1.56 19.72 -14.87
C LEU A 389 -1.38 19.38 -13.37
N PHE A 390 -0.20 19.64 -12.84
CA PHE A 390 0.08 19.37 -11.43
C PHE A 390 -0.78 20.24 -10.49
N ASP A 391 -0.91 21.52 -10.81
CA ASP A 391 -1.75 22.47 -10.07
C ASP A 391 -3.23 22.02 -10.13
N LYS A 392 -3.73 21.63 -11.32
CA LYS A 392 -5.08 21.04 -11.46
C LYS A 392 -5.27 19.76 -10.64
N TYR A 393 -4.26 18.90 -10.58
CA TYR A 393 -4.32 17.69 -9.77
C TYR A 393 -4.43 18.00 -8.28
N GLN A 394 -3.72 19.03 -7.81
CA GLN A 394 -3.77 19.44 -6.41
C GLN A 394 -5.09 20.14 -6.06
N GLU A 395 -5.61 20.98 -6.94
CA GLU A 395 -6.79 21.81 -6.68
C GLU A 395 -8.13 21.09 -6.90
N THR A 396 -8.13 19.99 -7.68
CA THR A 396 -9.40 19.33 -8.02
C THR A 396 -10.05 18.65 -6.82
N THR A 397 -11.33 18.97 -6.59
CA THR A 397 -12.19 18.29 -5.63
C THR A 397 -12.95 17.10 -6.25
N SER A 398 -12.93 16.97 -7.59
CA SER A 398 -13.58 15.88 -8.32
C SER A 398 -12.70 14.64 -8.34
N GLU A 399 -13.16 13.57 -7.72
CA GLU A 399 -12.44 12.28 -7.70
C GLU A 399 -12.26 11.68 -9.10
N THR A 400 -13.25 11.85 -9.97
CA THR A 400 -13.17 11.41 -11.37
C THR A 400 -12.07 12.15 -12.12
N MET A 401 -11.98 13.48 -11.94
CA MET A 401 -10.92 14.28 -12.56
C MET A 401 -9.56 13.93 -11.97
N ARG A 402 -9.46 13.73 -10.65
CA ARG A 402 -8.22 13.30 -9.97
C ARG A 402 -7.72 11.99 -10.54
N THR A 403 -8.58 10.98 -10.65
CA THR A 403 -8.24 9.67 -11.24
C THR A 403 -7.81 9.79 -12.71
N HIS A 404 -8.42 10.70 -13.47
CA HIS A 404 -8.00 10.96 -14.84
C HIS A 404 -6.61 11.57 -14.92
N LEU A 405 -6.29 12.53 -14.05
CA LEU A 405 -5.00 13.21 -14.01
C LEU A 405 -3.88 12.32 -13.41
N GLU A 406 -4.20 11.39 -12.52
CA GLU A 406 -3.24 10.44 -11.93
C GLU A 406 -2.52 9.58 -12.99
N LYS A 407 -3.12 9.36 -14.16
CA LYS A 407 -2.49 8.63 -15.26
C LYS A 407 -1.20 9.29 -15.78
N TYR A 408 -1.07 10.60 -15.57
CA TYR A 408 0.06 11.41 -16.03
C TYR A 408 1.07 11.73 -14.93
N ILE A 409 0.83 11.22 -13.70
CA ILE A 409 1.68 11.49 -12.54
C ILE A 409 2.46 10.24 -12.18
N ARG A 410 3.77 10.38 -12.04
CA ARG A 410 4.67 9.34 -11.53
C ARG A 410 5.28 9.75 -10.21
N GLU A 411 5.49 8.76 -9.36
CA GLU A 411 6.30 8.91 -8.15
C GLU A 411 7.75 8.57 -8.49
N VAL A 412 8.66 9.48 -8.16
CA VAL A 412 10.11 9.28 -8.34
C VAL A 412 10.80 9.44 -6.99
N PRO A 413 11.86 8.68 -6.71
CA PRO A 413 12.63 8.85 -5.48
C PRO A 413 13.08 10.31 -5.30
N CYS A 414 13.04 10.81 -4.08
CA CYS A 414 13.54 12.15 -3.77
C CYS A 414 15.03 12.24 -4.05
N THR A 415 15.46 13.28 -4.76
CA THR A 415 16.87 13.48 -5.16
C THR A 415 17.79 13.79 -3.99
N THR A 416 17.26 14.28 -2.86
CA THR A 416 18.03 14.67 -1.68
C THR A 416 18.22 13.52 -0.70
N CYS A 417 17.14 12.80 -0.37
CA CYS A 417 17.22 11.68 0.57
C CYS A 417 17.26 10.30 -0.11
N HIS A 418 17.18 10.23 -1.44
CA HIS A 418 17.20 8.99 -2.23
C HIS A 418 16.21 7.91 -1.74
N GLY A 419 15.07 8.34 -1.22
CA GLY A 419 14.05 7.44 -0.65
C GLY A 419 14.08 7.31 0.86
N ALA A 420 15.16 7.70 1.54
CA ALA A 420 15.37 7.50 2.97
C ALA A 420 14.50 8.37 3.89
N ARG A 421 13.72 9.30 3.37
CA ARG A 421 12.71 10.11 4.08
C ARG A 421 13.25 11.09 5.13
N LEU A 422 14.49 10.93 5.60
CA LEU A 422 15.14 11.69 6.67
C LEU A 422 16.18 12.67 6.11
N LYS A 423 16.57 13.63 6.96
CA LYS A 423 17.68 14.56 6.67
C LYS A 423 19.01 13.80 6.58
N PRO A 424 19.99 14.28 5.75
CA PRO A 424 21.30 13.63 5.64
C PRO A 424 22.06 13.53 6.96
N GLU A 425 21.94 14.54 7.83
CA GLU A 425 22.58 14.56 9.15
C GLU A 425 22.06 13.43 10.05
N ILE A 426 20.76 13.15 10.00
CA ILE A 426 20.12 12.09 10.78
C ILE A 426 20.48 10.71 10.21
N LEU A 427 20.59 10.60 8.88
CA LEU A 427 21.04 9.37 8.22
C LEU A 427 22.51 9.04 8.51
N ALA A 428 23.29 10.05 8.89
CA ALA A 428 24.68 9.86 9.29
C ALA A 428 24.87 9.33 10.73
N VAL A 429 23.76 9.07 11.47
CA VAL A 429 23.82 8.44 12.80
C VAL A 429 23.71 6.91 12.61
N THR A 430 24.66 6.16 13.21
CA THR A 430 24.72 4.69 13.05
C THR A 430 24.64 3.94 14.37
N VAL A 431 24.12 2.72 14.30
CA VAL A 431 24.18 1.68 15.35
C VAL A 431 24.69 0.41 14.69
N GLY A 432 25.84 -0.12 15.12
CA GLY A 432 26.46 -1.28 14.47
C GLY A 432 26.76 -1.01 12.99
N ASP A 433 27.31 0.18 12.69
CA ASP A 433 27.70 0.66 11.35
C ASP A 433 26.54 0.81 10.34
N LYS A 434 25.29 0.73 10.79
CA LYS A 434 24.09 0.95 9.95
C LYS A 434 23.30 2.17 10.40
N SER A 435 22.85 2.99 9.43
CA SER A 435 21.86 4.03 9.69
C SER A 435 20.50 3.41 10.00
N ILE A 436 19.59 4.21 10.56
CA ILE A 436 18.20 3.75 10.79
C ILE A 436 17.50 3.34 9.49
N TRP A 437 17.84 3.99 8.37
CA TRP A 437 17.28 3.65 7.06
C TRP A 437 17.85 2.33 6.53
N ASP A 438 19.16 2.12 6.64
CA ASP A 438 19.77 0.86 6.22
C ASP A 438 19.15 -0.34 6.93
N VAL A 439 18.86 -0.21 8.22
CA VAL A 439 18.15 -1.26 8.97
C VAL A 439 16.70 -1.43 8.46
N CYS A 440 16.02 -0.34 8.09
CA CYS A 440 14.68 -0.43 7.54
C CYS A 440 14.62 -1.04 6.14
N GLU A 441 15.68 -0.96 5.35
CA GLU A 441 15.80 -1.59 4.03
C GLU A 441 16.12 -3.09 4.09
N LEU A 442 16.62 -3.58 5.23
CA LEU A 442 16.77 -5.01 5.44
C LEU A 442 15.41 -5.70 5.46
N SER A 443 15.35 -6.94 4.99
CA SER A 443 14.19 -7.80 5.24
C SER A 443 14.01 -8.06 6.74
N CYS A 444 12.81 -8.44 7.17
CA CYS A 444 12.56 -8.78 8.58
C CYS A 444 13.50 -9.87 9.11
N ARG A 445 13.86 -10.84 8.25
CA ARG A 445 14.85 -11.88 8.56
C ARG A 445 16.23 -11.29 8.76
N GLU A 446 16.73 -10.54 7.77
CA GLU A 446 18.06 -9.89 7.83
C GLU A 446 18.15 -8.90 9.01
N SER A 447 17.05 -8.16 9.29
CA SER A 447 16.97 -7.28 10.45
C SER A 447 17.09 -8.05 11.77
N LEU A 448 16.40 -9.20 11.88
CA LEU A 448 16.50 -10.06 13.07
C LEU A 448 17.93 -10.58 13.27
N GLU A 449 18.56 -11.07 12.21
CA GLU A 449 19.96 -11.52 12.22
C GLU A 449 20.92 -10.38 12.60
N PHE A 450 20.71 -9.18 12.08
CA PHE A 450 21.48 -7.99 12.45
C PHE A 450 21.40 -7.71 13.96
N PHE A 451 20.19 -7.71 14.53
CA PHE A 451 20.01 -7.47 15.96
C PHE A 451 20.51 -8.64 16.83
N ASP A 452 20.48 -9.88 16.34
CA ASP A 452 21.04 -11.04 17.05
C ASP A 452 22.58 -11.00 17.12
N GLN A 453 23.22 -10.42 16.10
CA GLN A 453 24.68 -10.26 16.01
C GLN A 453 25.20 -8.92 16.55
N LEU A 454 24.31 -7.98 16.88
CA LEU A 454 24.66 -6.63 17.30
C LEU A 454 25.49 -6.67 18.59
N ARG A 455 26.72 -6.18 18.51
CA ARG A 455 27.63 -6.02 19.66
C ARG A 455 27.62 -4.56 20.10
N LEU A 456 27.32 -4.34 21.35
CA LEU A 456 27.31 -3.03 21.99
C LEU A 456 28.25 -3.07 23.20
N GLU A 457 28.79 -1.91 23.58
CA GLU A 457 29.58 -1.76 24.80
C GLU A 457 28.71 -1.97 26.03
N GLU A 458 29.29 -2.38 27.17
CA GLU A 458 28.55 -2.66 28.41
C GLU A 458 27.61 -1.51 28.84
N ARG A 459 28.10 -0.27 28.73
CA ARG A 459 27.29 0.91 29.03
C ARG A 459 26.10 1.07 28.09
N GLN A 460 26.29 0.81 26.81
CA GLN A 460 25.24 0.87 25.80
C GLN A 460 24.23 -0.28 25.99
N LEU A 461 24.67 -1.46 26.39
CA LEU A 461 23.82 -2.64 26.65
C LEU A 461 22.78 -2.39 27.74
N VAL A 462 23.14 -1.65 28.79
CA VAL A 462 22.18 -1.29 29.86
C VAL A 462 21.00 -0.48 29.30
N ILE A 463 21.26 0.41 28.36
CA ILE A 463 20.23 1.26 27.77
C ILE A 463 19.50 0.56 26.61
N ALA A 464 20.25 -0.06 25.73
CA ALA A 464 19.74 -0.67 24.50
C ALA A 464 19.11 -2.05 24.71
N GLY A 465 19.54 -2.80 25.73
CA GLY A 465 19.10 -4.18 25.98
C GLY A 465 17.57 -4.36 25.95
N PRO A 466 16.82 -3.61 26.76
CA PRO A 466 15.34 -3.69 26.76
C PRO A 466 14.75 -3.32 25.38
N ILE A 467 15.30 -2.31 24.69
CA ILE A 467 14.81 -1.86 23.38
C ILE A 467 15.04 -2.93 22.31
N VAL A 468 16.25 -3.49 22.26
CA VAL A 468 16.63 -4.54 21.31
C VAL A 468 15.81 -5.81 21.54
N LYS A 469 15.50 -6.16 22.80
CA LYS A 469 14.63 -7.27 23.13
C LYS A 469 13.24 -7.11 22.50
N GLU A 470 12.66 -5.91 22.59
CA GLU A 470 11.35 -5.62 22.00
C GLU A 470 11.37 -5.65 20.47
N ILE A 471 12.41 -5.07 19.85
CA ILE A 471 12.61 -5.14 18.40
C ILE A 471 12.70 -6.59 17.92
N ARG A 472 13.52 -7.42 18.59
CA ARG A 472 13.68 -8.84 18.27
C ARG A 472 12.37 -9.62 18.41
N ALA A 473 11.59 -9.35 19.46
CA ALA A 473 10.31 -10.03 19.68
C ALA A 473 9.35 -9.75 18.52
N ARG A 474 9.19 -8.47 18.12
CA ARG A 474 8.32 -8.07 17.02
C ARG A 474 8.79 -8.60 15.67
N LEU A 475 10.10 -8.56 15.40
CA LEU A 475 10.67 -9.14 14.17
C LEU A 475 10.43 -10.66 14.09
N ARG A 476 10.60 -11.40 15.21
CA ARG A 476 10.30 -12.83 15.27
C ARG A 476 8.84 -13.13 14.96
N PHE A 477 7.91 -12.31 15.43
CA PHE A 477 6.49 -12.50 15.09
C PHE A 477 6.25 -12.30 13.59
N LEU A 478 6.84 -11.28 12.95
CA LEU A 478 6.74 -11.09 11.51
C LEU A 478 7.31 -12.28 10.73
N VAL A 479 8.46 -12.81 11.16
CA VAL A 479 9.06 -14.00 10.56
C VAL A 479 8.18 -15.23 10.72
N ASN A 480 7.58 -15.42 11.90
CA ASN A 480 6.72 -16.57 12.21
C ASN A 480 5.41 -16.58 11.41
N VAL A 481 4.86 -15.40 11.09
CA VAL A 481 3.65 -15.31 10.22
C VAL A 481 3.98 -15.32 8.72
N GLY A 482 5.23 -15.64 8.34
CA GLY A 482 5.64 -15.78 6.94
C GLY A 482 5.87 -14.44 6.22
N LEU A 483 6.20 -13.37 6.95
CA LEU A 483 6.52 -12.04 6.41
C LEU A 483 8.02 -11.72 6.49
N ASP A 484 8.85 -12.73 6.52
CA ASP A 484 10.30 -12.65 6.66
C ASP A 484 11.00 -11.89 5.52
N TYR A 485 10.39 -11.86 4.35
CA TYR A 485 10.89 -11.17 3.15
C TYR A 485 10.56 -9.67 3.08
N LEU A 486 9.62 -9.16 3.90
CA LEU A 486 9.24 -7.74 3.89
C LEU A 486 10.34 -6.88 4.51
N THR A 487 10.52 -5.67 3.93
CA THR A 487 11.36 -4.63 4.52
C THR A 487 10.54 -3.72 5.43
N LEU A 488 11.15 -3.18 6.48
CA LEU A 488 10.46 -2.26 7.40
C LEU A 488 10.12 -0.90 6.72
N SER A 489 10.87 -0.53 5.69
CA SER A 489 10.66 0.67 4.86
C SER A 489 9.46 0.58 3.93
N ARG A 490 8.98 -0.63 3.61
CA ARG A 490 7.91 -0.84 2.64
C ARG A 490 6.65 -0.10 3.03
N ALA A 491 6.11 0.69 2.10
CA ALA A 491 4.91 1.49 2.33
C ALA A 491 3.69 0.58 2.55
N ALA A 492 2.90 0.85 3.59
CA ALA A 492 1.72 0.05 3.95
C ALA A 492 0.67 0.00 2.81
N ALA A 493 0.58 1.04 2.00
CA ALA A 493 -0.32 1.11 0.85
C ALA A 493 0.04 0.12 -0.29
N THR A 494 1.26 -0.43 -0.30
CA THR A 494 1.74 -1.40 -1.30
C THR A 494 1.58 -2.86 -0.86
N LEU A 495 1.08 -3.08 0.34
CA LEU A 495 0.87 -4.42 0.88
C LEU A 495 -0.38 -5.06 0.27
N SER A 496 -0.32 -6.35 0.01
CA SER A 496 -1.52 -7.15 -0.27
C SER A 496 -2.43 -7.22 0.97
N GLY A 497 -3.71 -7.54 0.78
CA GLY A 497 -4.66 -7.70 1.88
C GLY A 497 -4.16 -8.70 2.93
N GLY A 498 -3.67 -9.86 2.50
CA GLY A 498 -3.12 -10.88 3.38
C GLY A 498 -1.83 -10.45 4.11
N GLU A 499 -0.91 -9.73 3.44
CA GLU A 499 0.28 -9.17 4.11
C GLU A 499 -0.10 -8.19 5.22
N ALA A 500 -1.03 -7.26 4.94
CA ALA A 500 -1.49 -6.27 5.92
C ALA A 500 -2.20 -6.94 7.12
N GLN A 501 -2.99 -7.96 6.88
CA GLN A 501 -3.67 -8.73 7.92
C GLN A 501 -2.68 -9.47 8.83
N ARG A 502 -1.68 -10.14 8.25
CA ARG A 502 -0.64 -10.83 9.01
C ARG A 502 0.25 -9.87 9.82
N ILE A 503 0.52 -8.66 9.31
CA ILE A 503 1.19 -7.61 10.09
C ILE A 503 0.37 -7.25 11.34
N ARG A 504 -0.95 -7.09 11.20
CA ARG A 504 -1.82 -6.83 12.37
C ARG A 504 -1.84 -8.00 13.33
N LEU A 505 -1.93 -9.23 12.82
CA LEU A 505 -1.84 -10.44 13.65
C LEU A 505 -0.53 -10.46 14.43
N ALA A 506 0.60 -10.23 13.79
CA ALA A 506 1.91 -10.18 14.44
C ALA A 506 1.98 -9.07 15.51
N THR A 507 1.39 -7.91 15.27
CA THR A 507 1.33 -6.81 16.24
C THR A 507 0.49 -7.16 17.46
N GLN A 508 -0.67 -7.82 17.26
CA GLN A 508 -1.55 -8.23 18.36
C GLN A 508 -0.94 -9.35 19.21
N ILE A 509 -0.29 -10.33 18.58
CA ILE A 509 0.45 -11.38 19.31
C ILE A 509 1.58 -10.76 20.12
N GLY A 510 2.28 -9.78 19.56
CA GLY A 510 3.34 -9.03 20.24
C GLY A 510 2.88 -8.30 21.51
N ALA A 511 1.59 -7.96 21.59
CA ALA A 511 1.01 -7.35 22.79
C ALA A 511 0.87 -8.32 23.98
N GLY A 512 0.97 -9.64 23.75
CA GLY A 512 0.96 -10.67 24.81
C GLY A 512 -0.33 -10.71 25.63
N LEU A 513 -1.47 -10.33 25.05
CA LEU A 513 -2.76 -10.33 25.73
C LEU A 513 -3.24 -11.77 25.97
N MET A 514 -3.82 -12.01 27.15
CA MET A 514 -4.38 -13.30 27.57
C MET A 514 -5.87 -13.16 27.87
N GLY A 515 -6.64 -14.24 27.65
CA GLY A 515 -8.08 -14.25 27.90
C GLY A 515 -8.88 -13.42 26.91
N VAL A 516 -8.35 -13.16 25.72
CA VAL A 516 -8.96 -12.38 24.64
C VAL A 516 -9.61 -13.31 23.62
N LEU A 517 -10.69 -12.85 22.99
CA LEU A 517 -11.31 -13.48 21.83
C LEU A 517 -10.76 -12.85 20.55
N TYR A 518 -9.94 -13.58 19.81
CA TYR A 518 -9.46 -13.17 18.50
C TYR A 518 -10.36 -13.70 17.41
N ILE A 519 -10.77 -12.83 16.48
CA ILE A 519 -11.59 -13.21 15.34
C ILE A 519 -10.85 -12.80 14.06
N LEU A 520 -10.55 -13.77 13.20
CA LEU A 520 -9.76 -13.59 11.99
C LEU A 520 -10.58 -13.95 10.76
N ASP A 521 -10.46 -13.14 9.69
CA ASP A 521 -11.11 -13.34 8.40
C ASP A 521 -10.10 -13.88 7.39
N GLU A 522 -10.18 -15.16 7.08
CA GLU A 522 -9.39 -15.85 6.05
C GLU A 522 -7.86 -15.52 6.09
N PRO A 523 -7.17 -15.76 7.22
CA PRO A 523 -5.78 -15.36 7.36
C PRO A 523 -4.79 -16.12 6.46
N SER A 524 -5.20 -17.25 5.85
CA SER A 524 -4.42 -18.04 4.90
C SER A 524 -4.35 -17.43 3.50
N ILE A 525 -5.12 -16.36 3.21
CA ILE A 525 -5.19 -15.76 1.88
C ILE A 525 -3.82 -15.37 1.34
N GLY A 526 -3.55 -15.77 0.07
CA GLY A 526 -2.32 -15.46 -0.64
C GLY A 526 -1.08 -16.15 -0.06
N LEU A 527 -1.26 -17.16 0.80
CA LEU A 527 -0.18 -17.97 1.34
C LEU A 527 0.08 -19.22 0.47
N HIS A 528 1.35 -19.49 0.29
CA HIS A 528 1.79 -20.82 -0.13
C HIS A 528 1.64 -21.80 1.03
N GLN A 529 1.39 -23.10 0.76
CA GLN A 529 1.17 -24.10 1.82
C GLN A 529 2.30 -24.15 2.86
N ARG A 530 3.55 -23.97 2.45
CA ARG A 530 4.69 -23.87 3.37
C ARG A 530 4.54 -22.74 4.40
N ASP A 531 3.98 -21.59 3.97
CA ASP A 531 3.83 -20.43 4.83
C ASP A 531 2.56 -20.56 5.69
N ASN A 532 1.55 -21.34 5.21
CA ASN A 532 0.34 -21.67 5.93
C ASN A 532 0.63 -22.53 7.17
N ASP A 533 1.54 -23.50 7.09
CA ASP A 533 1.99 -24.30 8.25
C ASP A 533 2.50 -23.41 9.39
N ARG A 534 3.24 -22.34 9.07
CA ARG A 534 3.74 -21.37 10.05
C ARG A 534 2.61 -20.55 10.68
N LEU A 535 1.64 -20.14 9.86
CA LEU A 535 0.45 -19.43 10.33
C LEU A 535 -0.33 -20.30 11.31
N ILE A 536 -0.61 -21.56 10.98
CA ILE A 536 -1.32 -22.52 11.85
C ILE A 536 -0.57 -22.69 13.18
N ALA A 537 0.75 -22.86 13.14
CA ALA A 537 1.57 -22.93 14.36
C ALA A 537 1.44 -21.66 15.21
N THR A 538 1.37 -20.49 14.57
CA THR A 538 1.19 -19.20 15.25
C THR A 538 -0.18 -19.08 15.90
N LEU A 539 -1.27 -19.50 15.21
CA LEU A 539 -2.64 -19.51 15.74
C LEU A 539 -2.75 -20.47 16.96
N LYS A 540 -2.12 -21.64 16.87
CA LYS A 540 -2.05 -22.59 18.01
C LYS A 540 -1.29 -22.00 19.20
N SER A 541 -0.18 -21.30 18.95
CA SER A 541 0.57 -20.61 20.01
C SER A 541 -0.27 -19.51 20.68
N LEU A 542 -1.09 -18.78 19.91
CA LEU A 542 -2.00 -17.76 20.45
C LEU A 542 -3.09 -18.39 21.34
N ARG A 543 -3.67 -19.51 20.90
CA ARG A 543 -4.60 -20.32 21.70
C ARG A 543 -3.94 -20.81 23.01
N ASP A 544 -2.73 -21.37 22.90
CA ASP A 544 -2.00 -21.96 24.03
C ASP A 544 -1.63 -20.94 25.11
N GLN A 545 -1.68 -19.64 24.79
CA GLN A 545 -1.57 -18.53 25.75
C GLN A 545 -2.89 -18.28 26.54
N GLY A 546 -3.92 -19.09 26.35
CA GLY A 546 -5.21 -18.94 27.03
C GLY A 546 -6.16 -17.98 26.33
N ASN A 547 -6.11 -17.92 25.01
CA ASN A 547 -7.02 -17.13 24.18
C ASN A 547 -7.99 -18.03 23.42
N THR A 548 -9.18 -17.52 23.16
CA THR A 548 -10.10 -18.13 22.19
C THR A 548 -9.80 -17.54 20.79
N VAL A 549 -9.58 -18.40 19.82
CA VAL A 549 -9.25 -17.98 18.44
C VAL A 549 -10.32 -18.50 17.51
N ILE A 550 -11.13 -17.61 16.94
CA ILE A 550 -12.15 -17.92 15.92
C ILE A 550 -11.59 -17.49 14.56
N VAL A 551 -11.60 -18.41 13.61
CA VAL A 551 -11.09 -18.17 12.26
C VAL A 551 -12.17 -18.52 11.25
N VAL A 552 -12.54 -17.56 10.39
CA VAL A 552 -13.34 -17.86 9.20
C VAL A 552 -12.36 -18.37 8.13
N GLU A 553 -12.51 -19.63 7.70
CA GLU A 553 -11.54 -20.26 6.81
C GLU A 553 -12.12 -21.31 5.86
N HIS A 554 -11.40 -21.51 4.76
CA HIS A 554 -11.71 -22.48 3.71
C HIS A 554 -10.53 -23.42 3.40
N ASP A 555 -9.39 -23.21 4.01
CA ASP A 555 -8.18 -24.01 3.83
C ASP A 555 -8.29 -25.36 4.54
N GLU A 556 -8.00 -26.45 3.84
CA GLU A 556 -8.12 -27.82 4.37
C GLU A 556 -7.20 -28.04 5.59
N ASP A 557 -5.94 -27.57 5.52
CA ASP A 557 -4.95 -27.77 6.59
C ASP A 557 -5.35 -27.02 7.85
N THR A 558 -5.89 -25.81 7.71
CA THR A 558 -6.40 -25.01 8.83
C THR A 558 -7.62 -25.65 9.47
N ILE A 559 -8.58 -26.14 8.65
CA ILE A 559 -9.78 -26.86 9.17
C ILE A 559 -9.36 -28.12 9.93
N ARG A 560 -8.45 -28.93 9.39
CA ARG A 560 -7.94 -30.16 10.06
C ARG A 560 -7.14 -29.85 11.32
N ALA A 561 -6.52 -28.70 11.41
CA ALA A 561 -5.71 -28.28 12.56
C ALA A 561 -6.54 -27.67 13.71
N ALA A 562 -7.82 -27.39 13.48
CA ALA A 562 -8.73 -26.80 14.45
C ALA A 562 -9.08 -27.76 15.60
N ASP A 563 -9.37 -27.21 16.78
CA ASP A 563 -9.92 -27.99 17.90
C ASP A 563 -11.44 -28.19 17.74
N TYR A 564 -12.09 -27.24 17.05
CA TYR A 564 -13.54 -27.24 16.84
C TYR A 564 -13.89 -26.53 15.51
N VAL A 565 -14.84 -27.05 14.79
CA VAL A 565 -15.28 -26.54 13.49
C VAL A 565 -16.78 -26.32 13.50
N ILE A 566 -17.22 -25.20 12.93
CA ILE A 566 -18.62 -24.88 12.70
C ILE A 566 -18.82 -24.77 11.18
N ASP A 567 -19.60 -25.68 10.60
CA ASP A 567 -19.92 -25.69 9.18
C ASP A 567 -21.25 -25.02 8.91
N MET A 568 -21.22 -23.89 8.16
CA MET A 568 -22.37 -23.05 7.83
C MET A 568 -22.91 -23.39 6.44
N GLY A 569 -24.24 -23.53 6.35
CA GLY A 569 -24.87 -23.89 5.09
C GLY A 569 -26.38 -24.00 5.20
N PRO A 570 -27.01 -24.97 4.48
CA PRO A 570 -26.42 -25.84 3.45
C PRO A 570 -26.13 -25.15 2.11
N GLY A 571 -26.68 -23.97 1.87
CA GLY A 571 -26.53 -23.18 0.66
C GLY A 571 -25.95 -21.77 0.94
N ALA A 572 -26.18 -20.87 -0.02
CA ALA A 572 -25.78 -19.47 0.04
C ALA A 572 -27.02 -18.54 0.09
N GLY A 573 -26.86 -17.33 0.65
CA GLY A 573 -27.97 -16.36 0.78
C GLY A 573 -29.13 -16.89 1.64
N GLU A 574 -30.34 -16.87 1.13
CA GLU A 574 -31.55 -17.34 1.85
C GLU A 574 -31.55 -18.87 2.13
N LEU A 575 -30.82 -19.65 1.32
CA LEU A 575 -30.64 -21.08 1.53
C LEU A 575 -29.48 -21.41 2.50
N GLY A 576 -28.80 -20.39 3.00
CA GLY A 576 -27.74 -20.46 3.99
C GLY A 576 -28.23 -20.11 5.39
N GLY A 577 -27.32 -19.64 6.22
CA GLY A 577 -27.62 -19.09 7.54
C GLY A 577 -27.89 -20.13 8.62
N HIS A 578 -27.66 -21.40 8.37
CA HIS A 578 -27.83 -22.47 9.36
C HIS A 578 -26.48 -23.08 9.74
N VAL A 579 -26.37 -23.60 10.96
CA VAL A 579 -25.28 -24.49 11.34
C VAL A 579 -25.63 -25.91 10.89
N VAL A 580 -24.91 -26.41 9.88
CA VAL A 580 -25.09 -27.76 9.33
C VAL A 580 -24.48 -28.82 10.24
N ALA A 581 -23.28 -28.51 10.74
CA ALA A 581 -22.54 -29.36 11.67
C ALA A 581 -21.65 -28.52 12.57
N ALA A 582 -21.42 -28.99 13.80
CA ALA A 582 -20.49 -28.40 14.75
C ALA A 582 -19.86 -29.51 15.59
N GLY A 583 -18.52 -29.49 15.71
CA GLY A 583 -17.76 -30.53 16.41
C GLY A 583 -16.29 -30.54 16.01
N THR A 584 -15.59 -31.64 16.26
CA THR A 584 -14.21 -31.82 15.79
C THR A 584 -14.14 -31.95 14.26
N PRO A 585 -12.98 -31.75 13.65
CA PRO A 585 -12.81 -31.98 12.21
C PRO A 585 -13.27 -33.36 11.73
N GLU A 586 -13.07 -34.39 12.56
CA GLU A 586 -13.48 -35.76 12.26
C GLU A 586 -15.03 -35.91 12.29
N GLU A 587 -15.70 -35.23 13.23
CA GLU A 587 -17.16 -35.23 13.32
C GLU A 587 -17.80 -34.51 12.11
N ILE A 588 -17.20 -33.39 11.66
CA ILE A 588 -17.60 -32.70 10.43
C ILE A 588 -17.41 -33.60 9.21
N ALA A 589 -16.26 -34.28 9.13
CA ALA A 589 -15.95 -35.23 8.05
C ALA A 589 -16.93 -36.40 7.98
N ALA A 590 -17.44 -36.85 9.12
CA ALA A 590 -18.40 -37.95 9.20
C ALA A 590 -19.86 -37.53 8.92
N ASN A 591 -20.17 -36.21 8.89
CA ASN A 591 -21.54 -35.74 8.70
C ASN A 591 -21.91 -35.76 7.20
N PRO A 592 -22.94 -36.55 6.78
CA PRO A 592 -23.32 -36.67 5.38
C PRO A 592 -23.92 -35.38 4.78
N ASP A 593 -24.46 -34.49 5.60
CA ASP A 593 -25.07 -33.23 5.16
C ASP A 593 -24.04 -32.11 4.98
N SER A 594 -22.80 -32.32 5.49
CA SER A 594 -21.71 -31.37 5.37
C SER A 594 -21.03 -31.45 3.99
N VAL A 595 -21.15 -30.39 3.21
CA VAL A 595 -20.39 -30.26 1.95
C VAL A 595 -18.89 -30.20 2.23
N THR A 596 -18.48 -29.46 3.25
CA THR A 596 -17.09 -29.40 3.74
C THR A 596 -16.60 -30.79 4.11
N GLY A 597 -17.37 -31.54 4.88
CA GLY A 597 -17.06 -32.92 5.28
C GLY A 597 -16.86 -33.86 4.09
N ALA A 598 -17.68 -33.72 3.04
CA ALA A 598 -17.55 -34.51 1.81
C ALA A 598 -16.22 -34.23 1.06
N TYR A 599 -15.69 -32.98 1.11
CA TYR A 599 -14.36 -32.68 0.58
C TYR A 599 -13.24 -33.19 1.48
N LEU A 600 -13.36 -33.03 2.79
CA LEU A 600 -12.36 -33.52 3.76
C LEU A 600 -12.18 -35.05 3.70
N THR A 601 -13.25 -35.81 3.40
CA THR A 601 -13.20 -37.28 3.26
C THR A 601 -12.81 -37.75 1.85
N GLY A 602 -12.76 -36.81 0.87
CA GLY A 602 -12.52 -37.14 -0.52
C GLY A 602 -13.73 -37.77 -1.26
N LEU A 603 -14.94 -37.80 -0.64
CA LEU A 603 -16.19 -38.15 -1.31
C LEU A 603 -16.52 -37.21 -2.47
N ARG A 604 -16.18 -35.92 -2.29
CA ARG A 604 -16.17 -34.91 -3.34
C ARG A 604 -14.74 -34.45 -3.57
N GLN A 605 -14.36 -34.24 -4.80
CA GLN A 605 -13.06 -33.72 -5.19
C GLN A 605 -13.12 -33.06 -6.58
N ILE A 606 -12.18 -32.18 -6.87
CA ILE A 606 -11.95 -31.64 -8.20
C ILE A 606 -11.12 -32.67 -8.94
N GLU A 607 -11.71 -33.32 -9.95
CA GLU A 607 -11.08 -34.42 -10.65
C GLU A 607 -9.97 -33.94 -11.60
N LEU A 608 -8.88 -34.72 -11.69
CA LEU A 608 -7.79 -34.41 -12.63
C LEU A 608 -8.29 -34.51 -14.08
N PRO A 609 -7.82 -33.65 -15.00
CA PRO A 609 -8.16 -33.73 -16.41
C PRO A 609 -7.61 -35.04 -17.00
N ALA A 610 -8.44 -35.74 -17.79
CA ALA A 610 -8.04 -36.99 -18.44
C ALA A 610 -6.78 -36.82 -19.32
N LYS A 611 -6.58 -35.62 -19.88
CA LYS A 611 -5.43 -35.29 -20.72
C LYS A 611 -5.13 -33.81 -20.65
N ARG A 612 -3.85 -33.44 -20.44
CA ARG A 612 -3.39 -32.06 -20.54
C ARG A 612 -3.44 -31.56 -21.98
N ARG A 613 -3.83 -30.29 -22.16
CA ARG A 613 -3.83 -29.65 -23.48
C ARG A 613 -2.40 -29.45 -23.99
N ASN A 614 -2.21 -29.69 -25.26
CA ASN A 614 -0.95 -29.40 -25.95
C ASN A 614 -1.01 -28.00 -26.57
N PRO A 615 0.05 -27.19 -26.46
CA PRO A 615 0.10 -25.87 -27.06
C PRO A 615 0.04 -25.99 -28.59
N ARG A 616 -0.89 -25.28 -29.21
CA ARG A 616 -1.09 -25.39 -30.67
C ARG A 616 -0.87 -24.08 -31.42
N ARG A 617 -0.67 -22.95 -30.69
CA ARG A 617 -0.78 -21.61 -31.30
C ARG A 617 0.44 -20.71 -31.09
N GLY A 618 1.50 -21.21 -30.53
CA GLY A 618 2.70 -20.41 -30.23
C GLY A 618 2.86 -20.10 -28.74
N VAL A 619 3.76 -19.19 -28.45
CA VAL A 619 4.21 -18.86 -27.08
C VAL A 619 4.38 -17.36 -26.94
N ILE A 620 3.86 -16.77 -25.87
CA ILE A 620 4.25 -15.46 -25.37
C ILE A 620 5.49 -15.63 -24.48
N LYS A 621 6.51 -14.77 -24.71
CA LYS A 621 7.74 -14.87 -23.93
C LYS A 621 8.22 -13.48 -23.51
N VAL A 622 8.36 -13.27 -22.20
CA VAL A 622 9.05 -12.11 -21.63
C VAL A 622 10.48 -12.49 -21.28
N VAL A 623 11.45 -11.73 -21.78
CA VAL A 623 12.88 -12.02 -21.62
C VAL A 623 13.54 -11.00 -20.76
N GLY A 624 14.24 -11.44 -19.72
CA GLY A 624 15.10 -10.57 -18.89
C GLY A 624 14.31 -9.63 -18.00
N ALA A 625 13.15 -10.06 -17.46
CA ALA A 625 12.38 -9.29 -16.49
C ALA A 625 13.19 -9.10 -15.20
N SER A 626 13.33 -7.85 -14.75
CA SER A 626 14.17 -7.48 -13.60
C SER A 626 13.52 -6.44 -12.67
N ALA A 627 12.17 -6.43 -12.62
CA ALA A 627 11.41 -5.62 -11.69
C ALA A 627 11.54 -6.15 -10.26
N ASN A 628 11.65 -5.25 -9.28
CA ASN A 628 11.73 -5.57 -7.85
C ASN A 628 12.82 -6.64 -7.57
N ASN A 629 12.44 -7.80 -7.04
CA ASN A 629 13.36 -8.89 -6.72
C ASN A 629 13.72 -9.83 -7.90
N LEU A 630 13.17 -9.59 -9.11
CA LEU A 630 13.43 -10.46 -10.26
C LEU A 630 14.88 -10.39 -10.75
N LYS A 631 15.50 -11.55 -10.97
CA LYS A 631 16.90 -11.71 -11.35
C LYS A 631 17.09 -11.91 -12.86
N GLY A 632 16.49 -11.05 -13.70
CA GLY A 632 16.60 -11.17 -15.16
C GLY A 632 15.85 -12.37 -15.72
N VAL A 633 14.68 -12.64 -15.19
CA VAL A 633 13.88 -13.84 -15.48
C VAL A 633 13.40 -13.87 -16.92
N THR A 634 13.44 -15.04 -17.53
CA THR A 634 12.76 -15.34 -18.78
C THR A 634 11.60 -16.29 -18.51
N ALA A 635 10.38 -15.81 -18.74
CA ALA A 635 9.16 -16.59 -18.58
C ALA A 635 8.46 -16.78 -19.92
N LYS A 636 7.82 -17.95 -20.09
CA LYS A 636 7.04 -18.30 -21.28
C LYS A 636 5.65 -18.75 -20.88
N VAL A 637 4.64 -18.36 -21.68
CA VAL A 637 3.25 -18.80 -21.55
C VAL A 637 2.82 -19.37 -22.89
N GLU A 638 2.41 -20.63 -22.89
CA GLU A 638 1.94 -21.35 -24.07
C GLU A 638 0.50 -20.97 -24.38
N LEU A 639 0.22 -20.58 -25.64
CA LEU A 639 -1.10 -20.09 -26.04
C LEU A 639 -2.11 -21.24 -26.17
N GLY A 640 -3.37 -20.98 -25.76
CA GLY A 640 -4.46 -21.95 -25.75
C GLY A 640 -4.35 -22.94 -24.59
N THR A 641 -3.74 -22.57 -23.49
CA THR A 641 -3.58 -23.38 -22.27
C THR A 641 -4.00 -22.61 -21.02
N LEU A 642 -4.29 -23.37 -19.94
CA LEU A 642 -4.35 -22.86 -18.58
C LEU A 642 -2.93 -22.94 -17.99
N THR A 643 -2.31 -21.80 -17.78
CA THR A 643 -0.99 -21.68 -17.13
C THR A 643 -1.15 -21.08 -15.75
N VAL A 644 -0.61 -21.75 -14.72
CA VAL A 644 -0.60 -21.25 -13.35
C VAL A 644 0.80 -20.80 -12.96
N VAL A 645 0.92 -19.58 -12.46
CA VAL A 645 2.14 -19.03 -11.83
C VAL A 645 2.01 -19.17 -10.32
N THR A 646 2.91 -19.93 -9.73
CA THR A 646 2.89 -20.27 -8.30
C THR A 646 4.26 -20.06 -7.66
N GLY A 647 4.40 -20.37 -6.38
CA GLY A 647 5.62 -20.25 -5.61
C GLY A 647 5.41 -19.58 -4.27
N VAL A 648 6.39 -19.61 -3.39
CA VAL A 648 6.30 -19.06 -2.03
C VAL A 648 5.95 -17.56 -1.99
N SER A 649 5.45 -17.08 -0.86
CA SER A 649 5.13 -15.66 -0.67
C SER A 649 6.39 -14.80 -0.90
N GLY A 650 6.24 -13.68 -1.63
CA GLY A 650 7.38 -12.80 -1.97
C GLY A 650 8.36 -13.34 -3.02
N SER A 651 8.10 -14.48 -3.68
CA SER A 651 9.00 -15.06 -4.70
C SER A 651 9.10 -14.27 -6.01
N GLY A 652 8.28 -13.23 -6.21
CA GLY A 652 8.29 -12.37 -7.39
C GLY A 652 7.20 -12.65 -8.42
N LYS A 653 6.15 -13.42 -8.08
CA LYS A 653 5.02 -13.73 -8.97
C LYS A 653 4.34 -12.46 -9.50
N SER A 654 3.91 -11.57 -8.61
CA SER A 654 3.24 -10.30 -8.99
C SER A 654 4.18 -9.39 -9.76
N SER A 655 5.47 -9.32 -9.38
CA SER A 655 6.49 -8.57 -10.12
C SER A 655 6.65 -9.06 -11.56
N LEU A 656 6.58 -10.39 -11.78
CA LEU A 656 6.67 -10.98 -13.11
C LEU A 656 5.38 -10.76 -13.91
N VAL A 657 4.22 -11.06 -13.31
CA VAL A 657 2.93 -11.06 -14.04
C VAL A 657 2.30 -9.69 -14.02
N THR A 658 2.03 -9.13 -12.84
CA THR A 658 1.22 -7.90 -12.66
C THR A 658 2.02 -6.63 -12.98
N ASP A 659 3.32 -6.58 -12.58
CA ASP A 659 4.14 -5.38 -12.79
C ASP A 659 4.88 -5.38 -14.14
N THR A 660 5.10 -6.54 -14.76
CA THR A 660 5.89 -6.65 -15.99
C THR A 660 5.07 -7.19 -17.17
N LEU A 661 4.58 -8.44 -17.13
CA LEU A 661 3.96 -9.09 -18.28
C LEU A 661 2.61 -8.47 -18.68
N ALA A 662 1.70 -8.28 -17.71
CA ALA A 662 0.36 -7.74 -17.96
C ALA A 662 0.40 -6.33 -18.55
N PRO A 663 1.13 -5.35 -17.98
CA PRO A 663 1.22 -4.01 -18.57
C PRO A 663 2.01 -4.00 -19.88
N ALA A 664 3.04 -4.84 -20.06
CA ALA A 664 3.77 -4.95 -21.32
C ALA A 664 2.87 -5.43 -22.46
N LEU A 665 2.09 -6.50 -22.23
CA LEU A 665 1.12 -7.02 -23.19
C LEU A 665 0.01 -6.00 -23.47
N THR A 666 -0.54 -5.37 -22.43
CA THR A 666 -1.59 -4.36 -22.56
C THR A 666 -1.12 -3.17 -23.40
N ASN A 667 0.11 -2.69 -23.15
CA ASN A 667 0.69 -1.59 -23.92
C ASN A 667 0.89 -1.96 -25.39
N ALA A 668 1.38 -3.17 -25.65
CA ALA A 668 1.63 -3.64 -27.00
C ALA A 668 0.34 -3.88 -27.81
N VAL A 669 -0.68 -4.50 -27.21
CA VAL A 669 -1.94 -4.87 -27.90
C VAL A 669 -2.92 -3.69 -27.95
N HIS A 670 -3.08 -2.96 -26.84
CA HIS A 670 -4.09 -1.88 -26.74
C HIS A 670 -3.51 -0.48 -26.94
N ARG A 671 -2.21 -0.35 -27.28
CA ARG A 671 -1.50 0.92 -27.45
C ARG A 671 -1.61 1.84 -26.24
N SER A 672 -1.70 1.25 -25.03
CA SER A 672 -1.72 1.99 -23.79
C SER A 672 -0.30 2.34 -23.34
N LYS A 673 -0.16 3.22 -22.33
CA LYS A 673 1.15 3.62 -21.76
C LYS A 673 1.17 3.38 -20.25
N ARG A 674 0.81 2.15 -19.83
CA ARG A 674 0.93 1.77 -18.42
C ARG A 674 2.42 1.67 -18.02
N PRO A 675 2.79 2.04 -16.79
CA PRO A 675 4.12 1.74 -16.27
C PRO A 675 4.41 0.25 -16.37
N VAL A 676 5.61 -0.10 -16.81
CA VAL A 676 6.04 -1.49 -16.99
C VAL A 676 7.34 -1.70 -16.23
N GLY A 677 7.45 -2.78 -15.48
CA GLY A 677 8.69 -3.20 -14.87
C GLY A 677 9.78 -3.48 -15.92
N PRO A 678 11.06 -3.23 -15.63
CA PRO A 678 12.13 -3.38 -16.60
C PRO A 678 12.24 -4.81 -17.13
N TYR A 679 12.31 -4.93 -18.47
CA TYR A 679 12.52 -6.18 -19.20
C TYR A 679 13.32 -5.91 -20.48
N LYS A 680 13.93 -6.94 -21.10
CA LYS A 680 14.72 -6.78 -22.32
C LYS A 680 13.86 -6.80 -23.60
N ARG A 681 12.97 -7.79 -23.75
CA ARG A 681 12.07 -7.92 -24.90
C ARG A 681 10.85 -8.78 -24.59
N LEU A 682 9.81 -8.59 -25.40
CA LEU A 682 8.55 -9.35 -25.39
C LEU A 682 8.36 -9.97 -26.78
N GLU A 683 8.08 -11.27 -26.83
CA GLU A 683 7.93 -12.05 -28.07
C GLU A 683 6.54 -12.66 -28.16
N GLY A 684 5.98 -12.82 -29.39
CA GLY A 684 4.72 -13.51 -29.68
C GLY A 684 3.46 -12.66 -29.51
N VAL A 685 3.57 -11.34 -29.32
CA VAL A 685 2.43 -10.42 -29.10
C VAL A 685 1.45 -10.42 -30.27
N GLU A 686 1.94 -10.62 -31.49
CA GLU A 686 1.17 -10.67 -32.73
C GLU A 686 0.19 -11.84 -32.78
N LEU A 687 0.33 -12.83 -31.89
CA LEU A 687 -0.51 -14.02 -31.84
C LEU A 687 -1.82 -13.81 -31.04
N ILE A 688 -1.94 -12.70 -30.34
CA ILE A 688 -3.10 -12.34 -29.49
C ILE A 688 -3.75 -11.04 -29.99
N ASP A 689 -5.06 -10.92 -29.82
CA ASP A 689 -5.84 -9.75 -30.23
C ASP A 689 -6.35 -8.90 -29.05
N LYS A 690 -6.37 -9.48 -27.85
CA LYS A 690 -6.91 -8.81 -26.67
C LYS A 690 -6.22 -9.32 -25.40
N VAL A 691 -5.97 -8.42 -24.47
CA VAL A 691 -5.51 -8.72 -23.11
C VAL A 691 -6.56 -8.27 -22.10
N ILE A 692 -6.92 -9.14 -21.18
CA ILE A 692 -7.88 -8.87 -20.11
C ILE A 692 -7.21 -9.21 -18.80
N ASP A 693 -7.02 -8.17 -18.01
CA ASP A 693 -6.44 -8.22 -16.68
C ASP A 693 -7.58 -8.13 -15.64
N ILE A 694 -7.75 -9.18 -14.85
CA ILE A 694 -8.82 -9.35 -13.86
C ILE A 694 -8.20 -9.41 -12.48
N ASP A 695 -8.11 -8.26 -11.83
CA ASP A 695 -7.60 -8.07 -10.48
C ASP A 695 -8.71 -8.03 -9.42
N GLN A 696 -8.34 -8.01 -8.15
CA GLN A 696 -9.27 -7.94 -7.01
C GLN A 696 -9.77 -6.52 -6.72
N SER A 697 -9.44 -5.51 -7.54
CA SER A 697 -9.90 -4.14 -7.34
C SER A 697 -11.44 -4.04 -7.43
N PRO A 698 -12.08 -3.13 -6.67
CA PRO A 698 -13.52 -2.96 -6.71
C PRO A 698 -14.04 -2.64 -8.12
N ILE A 699 -15.23 -3.11 -8.46
CA ILE A 699 -15.90 -2.83 -9.75
C ILE A 699 -16.40 -1.37 -9.87
N GLY A 700 -16.27 -0.60 -8.80
CA GLY A 700 -16.58 0.83 -8.74
C GLY A 700 -16.28 1.40 -7.36
N ARG A 701 -16.14 2.72 -7.28
CA ARG A 701 -15.77 3.44 -6.04
C ARG A 701 -16.97 4.12 -5.35
N THR A 702 -18.14 4.03 -5.93
CA THR A 702 -19.36 4.69 -5.41
C THR A 702 -20.48 3.69 -5.15
N PRO A 703 -21.41 3.96 -4.23
CA PRO A 703 -22.58 3.12 -3.98
C PRO A 703 -23.51 2.92 -5.19
N ARG A 704 -23.37 3.73 -6.25
CA ARG A 704 -24.12 3.59 -7.51
C ARG A 704 -23.60 2.48 -8.40
N SER A 705 -22.32 2.13 -8.27
CA SER A 705 -21.76 0.99 -8.98
C SER A 705 -22.24 -0.29 -8.31
N ASN A 706 -22.79 -1.21 -9.08
CA ASN A 706 -23.30 -2.50 -8.62
C ASN A 706 -23.11 -3.57 -9.71
N PRO A 707 -23.31 -4.86 -9.41
CA PRO A 707 -23.16 -5.94 -10.38
C PRO A 707 -23.98 -5.74 -11.65
N ALA A 708 -25.26 -5.32 -11.53
CA ALA A 708 -26.13 -5.12 -12.68
C ALA A 708 -25.64 -4.01 -13.63
N THR A 709 -25.10 -2.90 -13.09
CA THR A 709 -24.53 -1.82 -13.91
C THR A 709 -23.22 -2.24 -14.56
N TYR A 710 -22.37 -2.97 -13.83
CA TYR A 710 -21.06 -3.34 -14.32
C TYR A 710 -21.09 -4.31 -15.51
N ILE A 711 -21.96 -5.32 -15.48
CA ILE A 711 -22.12 -6.27 -16.60
C ILE A 711 -23.03 -5.71 -17.73
N GLY A 712 -23.55 -4.48 -17.59
CA GLY A 712 -24.46 -3.87 -18.55
C GLY A 712 -25.87 -4.48 -18.59
N LEU A 713 -26.27 -5.21 -17.55
CA LEU A 713 -27.63 -5.74 -17.37
C LEU A 713 -28.63 -4.62 -17.14
N TRP A 714 -28.20 -3.57 -16.44
CA TRP A 714 -29.03 -2.45 -16.04
C TRP A 714 -29.66 -1.70 -17.22
N ASP A 715 -28.95 -1.59 -18.34
CA ASP A 715 -29.47 -0.95 -19.56
C ASP A 715 -30.61 -1.76 -20.18
N ASP A 716 -30.52 -3.08 -20.16
CA ASP A 716 -31.57 -3.98 -20.67
C ASP A 716 -32.81 -3.94 -19.75
N LEU A 717 -32.63 -3.90 -18.44
CA LEU A 717 -33.73 -3.77 -17.48
C LEU A 717 -34.43 -2.43 -17.63
N ARG A 718 -33.71 -1.32 -17.77
CA ARG A 718 -34.34 0.01 -18.02
C ARG A 718 -35.14 0.03 -19.32
N ALA A 719 -34.61 -0.59 -20.37
CA ALA A 719 -35.32 -0.70 -21.64
C ALA A 719 -36.61 -1.55 -21.50
N LEU A 720 -36.58 -2.64 -20.73
CA LEU A 720 -37.70 -3.48 -20.42
C LEU A 720 -38.81 -2.67 -19.68
N PHE A 721 -38.45 -1.99 -18.59
CA PHE A 721 -39.40 -1.18 -17.82
C PHE A 721 -39.97 -0.03 -18.64
N ALA A 722 -39.22 0.59 -19.52
CA ALA A 722 -39.74 1.60 -20.44
C ALA A 722 -40.71 1.03 -21.50
N SER A 723 -40.65 -0.27 -21.78
CA SER A 723 -41.53 -0.93 -22.74
C SER A 723 -42.87 -1.37 -22.17
N VAL A 724 -43.04 -1.35 -20.84
CA VAL A 724 -44.29 -1.74 -20.17
C VAL A 724 -45.45 -0.80 -20.58
N PRO A 725 -46.67 -1.30 -20.73
CA PRO A 725 -47.82 -0.46 -21.17
C PRO A 725 -48.00 0.82 -20.33
N GLU A 726 -47.85 0.74 -19.03
CA GLU A 726 -47.97 1.87 -18.11
C GLU A 726 -46.90 2.94 -18.35
N SER A 727 -45.68 2.56 -18.60
CA SER A 727 -44.59 3.48 -18.97
C SER A 727 -44.85 4.21 -20.26
N ARG A 728 -45.37 3.50 -21.26
CA ARG A 728 -45.74 4.10 -22.56
C ARG A 728 -46.86 5.13 -22.42
N VAL A 729 -47.90 4.83 -21.63
CA VAL A 729 -49.02 5.75 -21.33
C VAL A 729 -48.49 7.02 -20.66
N ARG A 730 -47.54 6.90 -19.73
CA ARG A 730 -46.95 8.04 -18.99
C ARG A 730 -45.80 8.74 -19.78
N GLY A 731 -45.44 8.24 -20.95
CA GLY A 731 -44.29 8.78 -21.73
C GLY A 731 -42.93 8.57 -21.10
N TYR A 732 -42.76 7.52 -20.29
CA TYR A 732 -41.53 7.21 -19.58
C TYR A 732 -40.56 6.46 -20.49
N GLY A 733 -39.41 7.10 -20.81
CA GLY A 733 -38.28 6.47 -21.51
C GLY A 733 -37.31 5.80 -20.56
N PRO A 734 -36.31 5.07 -21.07
CA PRO A 734 -35.29 4.36 -20.26
C PRO A 734 -34.53 5.25 -19.25
N GLY A 735 -34.46 6.56 -19.52
CA GLY A 735 -33.81 7.52 -18.61
C GLY A 735 -34.58 7.69 -17.28
N ARG A 736 -35.91 7.50 -17.29
CA ARG A 736 -36.75 7.56 -16.09
C ARG A 736 -36.34 6.49 -15.06
N PHE A 737 -35.95 5.34 -15.53
CA PHE A 737 -35.53 4.19 -14.72
C PHE A 737 -34.03 4.18 -14.40
N SER A 738 -33.32 5.31 -14.57
CA SER A 738 -31.94 5.47 -14.18
C SER A 738 -31.81 6.19 -12.86
N PHE A 739 -31.14 5.57 -11.88
CA PHE A 739 -30.82 6.24 -10.61
C PHE A 739 -29.63 7.23 -10.74
N ASN A 740 -28.97 7.29 -11.90
CA ASN A 740 -27.85 8.22 -12.16
C ASN A 740 -28.29 9.56 -12.76
N VAL A 741 -29.50 9.61 -13.35
CA VAL A 741 -29.98 10.78 -14.11
C VAL A 741 -31.17 11.39 -13.38
N PRO A 742 -31.29 12.74 -13.32
CA PRO A 742 -32.48 13.41 -12.77
C PRO A 742 -33.76 12.98 -13.49
N GLY A 743 -34.89 13.05 -12.78
CA GLY A 743 -36.20 12.80 -13.33
C GLY A 743 -36.90 11.58 -12.74
N GLY A 744 -36.22 10.44 -12.53
CA GLY A 744 -36.84 9.25 -11.92
C GLY A 744 -36.24 8.85 -10.59
N ARG A 745 -35.03 9.36 -10.28
CA ARG A 745 -34.32 9.06 -9.04
C ARG A 745 -34.85 9.84 -7.84
N CYS A 746 -34.55 9.36 -6.65
CA CYS A 746 -34.75 10.15 -5.43
C CYS A 746 -33.74 11.31 -5.42
N GLU A 747 -34.21 12.55 -5.38
CA GLU A 747 -33.30 13.71 -5.41
C GLU A 747 -32.65 13.99 -4.05
N ALA A 748 -33.20 13.51 -2.92
CA ALA A 748 -32.59 13.66 -1.61
C ALA A 748 -31.24 12.94 -1.52
N CYS A 749 -31.19 11.66 -1.94
CA CYS A 749 -29.93 10.90 -2.01
C CYS A 749 -29.30 10.90 -3.41
N LYS A 750 -29.88 11.63 -4.37
CA LYS A 750 -29.43 11.68 -5.78
C LYS A 750 -29.28 10.28 -6.41
N GLY A 751 -30.07 9.29 -5.96
CA GLY A 751 -30.07 7.92 -6.45
C GLY A 751 -29.06 6.98 -5.76
N ASP A 752 -28.36 7.40 -4.72
CA ASP A 752 -27.44 6.55 -3.96
C ASP A 752 -28.19 5.54 -3.07
N GLY A 753 -29.43 5.84 -2.67
CA GLY A 753 -30.21 5.06 -1.70
C GLY A 753 -29.77 5.30 -0.26
N GLN A 754 -28.60 5.87 -0.07
CA GLN A 754 -27.93 6.12 1.22
C GLN A 754 -27.44 7.56 1.27
N ILE A 755 -27.25 8.09 2.47
CA ILE A 755 -26.63 9.39 2.73
C ILE A 755 -25.30 9.12 3.43
N LYS A 756 -24.23 9.66 2.87
CA LYS A 756 -22.89 9.61 3.45
C LYS A 756 -22.78 10.68 4.54
N ILE A 757 -22.46 10.27 5.75
CA ILE A 757 -22.09 11.15 6.85
C ILE A 757 -20.59 11.12 7.00
N GLU A 758 -19.93 12.24 6.66
CA GLU A 758 -18.48 12.37 6.78
C GLU A 758 -18.08 12.59 8.24
N MET A 759 -17.24 11.70 8.76
CA MET A 759 -16.73 11.74 10.12
C MET A 759 -15.25 12.11 10.09
N ASN A 760 -14.86 13.31 10.55
CA ASN A 760 -13.49 13.86 10.41
C ASN A 760 -12.37 12.98 10.95
N PHE A 761 -12.63 12.12 11.94
CA PHE A 761 -11.62 11.28 12.60
C PHE A 761 -11.97 9.78 12.60
N LEU A 762 -13.15 9.41 12.08
CA LEU A 762 -13.66 8.05 12.01
C LEU A 762 -14.00 7.70 10.56
N PRO A 763 -14.13 6.42 10.22
CA PRO A 763 -14.64 6.03 8.90
C PRO A 763 -16.01 6.65 8.63
N ASP A 764 -16.25 7.03 7.36
CA ASP A 764 -17.52 7.57 6.93
C ASP A 764 -18.65 6.57 7.17
N VAL A 765 -19.77 7.04 7.67
CA VAL A 765 -20.99 6.23 7.93
C VAL A 765 -22.00 6.44 6.81
N TYR A 766 -22.58 5.35 6.32
CA TYR A 766 -23.63 5.36 5.32
C TYR A 766 -24.96 4.96 5.97
N VAL A 767 -25.94 5.87 5.95
CA VAL A 767 -27.29 5.61 6.49
C VAL A 767 -28.30 5.55 5.36
N PRO A 768 -29.34 4.68 5.44
CA PRO A 768 -30.41 4.67 4.44
C PRO A 768 -31.08 6.05 4.30
N CYS A 769 -31.42 6.42 3.07
CA CYS A 769 -32.10 7.69 2.81
C CYS A 769 -33.52 7.68 3.40
N GLU A 770 -33.83 8.63 4.26
CA GLU A 770 -35.12 8.77 4.94
C GLU A 770 -36.30 9.01 3.96
N VAL A 771 -36.03 9.57 2.77
CA VAL A 771 -37.08 9.88 1.78
C VAL A 771 -37.43 8.67 0.93
N CYS A 772 -36.45 7.89 0.46
CA CYS A 772 -36.71 6.74 -0.41
C CYS A 772 -36.50 5.39 0.31
N HIS A 773 -36.08 5.38 1.58
CA HIS A 773 -35.86 4.18 2.38
C HIS A 773 -35.00 3.14 1.64
N GLY A 774 -33.92 3.58 1.00
CA GLY A 774 -33.00 2.72 0.23
C GLY A 774 -33.41 2.48 -1.23
N LYS A 775 -34.66 2.73 -1.62
CA LYS A 775 -35.22 2.39 -2.95
C LYS A 775 -34.66 3.14 -4.14
N ARG A 776 -33.84 4.19 -3.94
CA ARG A 776 -33.12 4.97 -4.97
C ARG A 776 -33.99 5.80 -5.91
N TYR A 777 -35.31 5.57 -6.01
CA TYR A 777 -36.26 6.20 -6.94
C TYR A 777 -37.30 7.05 -6.24
N ASN A 778 -37.91 7.94 -7.00
CA ASN A 778 -39.07 8.67 -6.57
C ASN A 778 -40.36 7.79 -6.65
N ARG A 779 -41.43 8.23 -5.99
CA ARG A 779 -42.66 7.48 -5.85
C ARG A 779 -43.31 7.15 -7.20
N GLU A 780 -43.33 8.10 -8.14
CA GLU A 780 -43.97 7.93 -9.45
C GLU A 780 -43.26 6.88 -10.32
N THR A 781 -41.93 6.76 -10.21
CA THR A 781 -41.17 5.72 -10.91
C THR A 781 -41.44 4.34 -10.33
N LEU A 782 -41.65 4.24 -9.01
CA LEU A 782 -41.94 2.99 -8.33
C LEU A 782 -43.38 2.49 -8.53
N GLU A 783 -44.28 3.32 -9.08
CA GLU A 783 -45.64 2.87 -9.46
C GLU A 783 -45.64 1.95 -10.68
N VAL A 784 -44.58 2.02 -11.52
CA VAL A 784 -44.45 1.16 -12.69
C VAL A 784 -43.91 -0.21 -12.28
N THR A 785 -44.66 -1.26 -12.61
CA THR A 785 -44.26 -2.64 -12.30
C THR A 785 -44.16 -3.53 -13.54
N TYR A 786 -43.28 -4.51 -13.46
CA TYR A 786 -43.19 -5.63 -14.40
C TYR A 786 -43.45 -6.93 -13.64
N HIS A 787 -44.50 -7.67 -14.00
CA HIS A 787 -45.00 -8.84 -13.24
C HIS A 787 -45.09 -8.60 -11.72
N GLY A 788 -45.59 -7.42 -11.33
CA GLY A 788 -45.80 -7.05 -9.91
C GLY A 788 -44.55 -6.59 -9.16
N LYS A 789 -43.40 -6.51 -9.81
CA LYS A 789 -42.15 -6.02 -9.21
C LYS A 789 -41.79 -4.66 -9.77
N THR A 790 -41.38 -3.74 -8.90
CA THR A 790 -40.83 -2.42 -9.26
C THR A 790 -39.37 -2.55 -9.71
N ILE A 791 -38.83 -1.49 -10.34
CA ILE A 791 -37.42 -1.44 -10.72
C ILE A 791 -36.48 -1.53 -9.50
N SER A 792 -36.90 -1.07 -8.32
CA SER A 792 -36.18 -1.20 -7.07
C SER A 792 -36.20 -2.64 -6.56
N ASP A 793 -37.35 -3.30 -6.58
CA ASP A 793 -37.48 -4.71 -6.15
C ASP A 793 -36.57 -5.61 -7.00
N VAL A 794 -36.35 -5.28 -8.28
CA VAL A 794 -35.40 -6.00 -9.15
C VAL A 794 -33.95 -5.79 -8.72
N LEU A 795 -33.60 -4.60 -8.21
CA LEU A 795 -32.24 -4.38 -7.64
C LEU A 795 -32.02 -5.19 -6.35
N ASP A 796 -33.07 -5.39 -5.60
CA ASP A 796 -33.04 -6.13 -4.33
C ASP A 796 -33.07 -7.65 -4.53
N MET A 797 -33.39 -8.14 -5.75
CA MET A 797 -33.31 -9.57 -6.08
C MET A 797 -31.88 -10.05 -6.04
N THR A 798 -31.69 -11.29 -5.56
CA THR A 798 -30.47 -12.05 -5.79
C THR A 798 -30.33 -12.42 -7.28
N VAL A 799 -29.12 -12.74 -7.71
CA VAL A 799 -28.89 -13.20 -9.11
C VAL A 799 -29.73 -14.47 -9.41
N SER A 800 -29.84 -15.41 -8.47
CA SER A 800 -30.65 -16.64 -8.61
C SER A 800 -32.12 -16.36 -8.78
N GLU A 801 -32.72 -15.50 -7.94
CA GLU A 801 -34.14 -15.07 -8.04
C GLU A 801 -34.41 -14.35 -9.37
N ALA A 802 -33.51 -13.41 -9.73
CA ALA A 802 -33.62 -12.67 -10.98
C ALA A 802 -33.52 -13.60 -12.20
N LEU A 803 -32.67 -14.64 -12.15
CA LEU A 803 -32.54 -15.65 -13.21
C LEU A 803 -33.83 -16.44 -13.42
N ALA A 804 -34.50 -16.80 -12.31
CA ALA A 804 -35.81 -17.46 -12.36
C ALA A 804 -36.89 -16.50 -12.88
N PHE A 805 -36.90 -15.25 -12.39
CA PHE A 805 -37.88 -14.24 -12.76
C PHE A 805 -37.84 -13.84 -14.24
N PHE A 806 -36.63 -13.68 -14.80
CA PHE A 806 -36.41 -13.26 -16.20
C PHE A 806 -36.15 -14.43 -17.16
N THR A 807 -36.56 -15.67 -16.83
CA THR A 807 -36.31 -16.86 -17.65
C THR A 807 -36.74 -16.70 -19.12
N ASN A 808 -37.84 -15.95 -19.37
CA ASN A 808 -38.42 -15.76 -20.68
C ASN A 808 -37.79 -14.59 -21.49
N ILE A 809 -36.76 -13.91 -20.95
CA ILE A 809 -36.09 -12.79 -21.62
C ILE A 809 -34.64 -13.17 -21.89
N PRO A 810 -34.33 -13.76 -23.06
CA PRO A 810 -33.00 -14.35 -23.34
C PRO A 810 -31.84 -13.38 -23.09
N LYS A 811 -31.99 -12.12 -23.47
CA LYS A 811 -30.94 -11.10 -23.31
C LYS A 811 -30.56 -10.82 -21.87
N ILE A 812 -31.54 -10.79 -20.97
CA ILE A 812 -31.37 -10.59 -19.53
C ILE A 812 -30.90 -11.91 -18.89
N LYS A 813 -31.57 -13.03 -19.23
CA LYS A 813 -31.24 -14.36 -18.74
C LYS A 813 -29.78 -14.74 -18.96
N ASN A 814 -29.24 -14.52 -20.18
CA ASN A 814 -27.87 -14.89 -20.50
C ASN A 814 -26.84 -14.16 -19.65
N LYS A 815 -27.06 -12.87 -19.33
CA LYS A 815 -26.19 -12.10 -18.44
C LYS A 815 -26.28 -12.57 -16.98
N LEU A 816 -27.50 -12.88 -16.51
CA LEU A 816 -27.69 -13.45 -15.18
C LEU A 816 -27.08 -14.84 -15.06
N GLN A 817 -27.18 -15.66 -16.09
CA GLN A 817 -26.57 -16.99 -16.13
C GLN A 817 -25.05 -16.91 -15.97
N THR A 818 -24.36 -15.95 -16.61
CA THR A 818 -22.92 -15.79 -16.44
C THR A 818 -22.53 -15.40 -15.00
N LEU A 819 -23.32 -14.59 -14.30
CA LEU A 819 -23.11 -14.31 -12.87
C LEU A 819 -23.33 -15.55 -12.01
N HIS A 820 -24.37 -16.32 -12.31
CA HIS A 820 -24.67 -17.56 -11.60
C HIS A 820 -23.58 -18.60 -11.80
N ASP A 821 -23.10 -18.79 -13.04
CA ASP A 821 -22.04 -19.75 -13.40
C ASP A 821 -20.70 -19.51 -12.69
N VAL A 822 -20.41 -18.24 -12.33
CA VAL A 822 -19.20 -17.92 -11.54
C VAL A 822 -19.43 -18.00 -10.02
N GLY A 823 -20.53 -18.62 -9.57
CA GLY A 823 -20.83 -18.81 -8.17
C GLY A 823 -21.35 -17.56 -7.43
N LEU A 824 -21.92 -16.58 -8.15
CA LEU A 824 -22.45 -15.35 -7.58
C LEU A 824 -24.00 -15.34 -7.52
N GLY A 825 -24.62 -16.51 -7.41
CA GLY A 825 -26.07 -16.64 -7.34
C GLY A 825 -26.73 -15.92 -6.15
N TYR A 826 -26.00 -15.78 -5.07
CA TYR A 826 -26.45 -15.21 -3.80
C TYR A 826 -26.37 -13.68 -3.69
N ILE A 827 -25.55 -12.99 -4.50
CA ILE A 827 -25.42 -11.54 -4.42
C ILE A 827 -26.65 -10.83 -4.99
N HIS A 828 -26.98 -9.66 -4.41
CA HIS A 828 -28.07 -8.83 -4.93
C HIS A 828 -27.61 -8.03 -6.15
N LEU A 829 -28.48 -7.86 -7.13
CA LEU A 829 -28.19 -7.10 -8.36
C LEU A 829 -27.77 -5.66 -8.08
N GLY A 830 -28.40 -5.03 -7.08
CA GLY A 830 -28.18 -3.66 -6.65
C GLY A 830 -27.12 -3.50 -5.54
N GLN A 831 -26.46 -4.57 -5.12
CA GLN A 831 -25.45 -4.53 -4.05
C GLN A 831 -24.35 -3.52 -4.39
N PRO A 832 -24.05 -2.55 -3.51
CA PRO A 832 -23.02 -1.55 -3.78
C PRO A 832 -21.65 -2.20 -4.02
N ALA A 833 -20.90 -1.71 -5.00
CA ALA A 833 -19.56 -2.20 -5.30
C ALA A 833 -18.58 -2.14 -4.12
N THR A 834 -18.81 -1.22 -3.20
CA THR A 834 -18.00 -1.02 -1.98
C THR A 834 -18.24 -2.09 -0.90
N THR A 835 -19.33 -2.86 -0.99
CA THR A 835 -19.64 -3.94 -0.04
C THR A 835 -19.23 -5.32 -0.54
N LEU A 836 -18.85 -5.43 -1.81
CA LEU A 836 -18.34 -6.67 -2.38
C LEU A 836 -16.94 -6.98 -1.86
N SER A 837 -16.68 -8.24 -1.57
CA SER A 837 -15.33 -8.72 -1.32
C SER A 837 -14.45 -8.64 -2.59
N GLY A 838 -13.12 -8.69 -2.44
CA GLY A 838 -12.20 -8.68 -3.58
C GLY A 838 -12.47 -9.83 -4.55
N GLY A 839 -12.72 -11.04 -4.06
CA GLY A 839 -13.06 -12.21 -4.87
C GLY A 839 -14.43 -12.08 -5.57
N GLU A 840 -15.44 -11.53 -4.93
CA GLU A 840 -16.74 -11.25 -5.57
C GLU A 840 -16.60 -10.24 -6.70
N ALA A 841 -15.89 -9.13 -6.45
CA ALA A 841 -15.61 -8.12 -7.48
C ALA A 841 -14.90 -8.71 -8.70
N GLN A 842 -13.92 -9.58 -8.47
CA GLN A 842 -13.17 -10.28 -9.51
C GLN A 842 -14.08 -11.22 -10.33
N ARG A 843 -14.95 -11.99 -9.67
CA ARG A 843 -15.92 -12.89 -10.33
C ARG A 843 -16.96 -12.11 -11.14
N VAL A 844 -17.40 -10.93 -10.68
CA VAL A 844 -18.27 -10.04 -11.49
C VAL A 844 -17.55 -9.57 -12.74
N LYS A 845 -16.25 -9.24 -12.64
CA LYS A 845 -15.42 -8.89 -13.83
C LYS A 845 -15.32 -10.07 -14.80
N LEU A 846 -15.09 -11.27 -14.29
CA LEU A 846 -15.01 -12.50 -15.08
C LEU A 846 -16.34 -12.77 -15.79
N ALA A 847 -17.49 -12.66 -15.09
CA ALA A 847 -18.82 -12.85 -15.66
C ALA A 847 -19.09 -11.91 -16.85
N LYS A 848 -18.65 -10.65 -16.77
CA LYS A 848 -18.75 -9.69 -17.88
C LYS A 848 -18.01 -10.14 -19.12
N GLU A 849 -16.82 -10.68 -18.96
CA GLU A 849 -16.01 -11.12 -20.10
C GLU A 849 -16.52 -12.43 -20.69
N LEU A 850 -17.07 -13.35 -19.88
CA LEU A 850 -17.75 -14.56 -20.34
C LEU A 850 -18.97 -14.28 -21.24
N HIS A 851 -19.70 -13.19 -20.95
CA HIS A 851 -20.87 -12.81 -21.76
C HIS A 851 -20.50 -12.26 -23.16
N ARG A 852 -19.25 -11.75 -23.32
CA ARG A 852 -18.80 -11.19 -24.60
C ARG A 852 -18.49 -12.26 -25.63
N GLN A 853 -18.68 -11.93 -26.91
CA GLN A 853 -18.25 -12.79 -27.99
C GLN A 853 -16.75 -13.05 -27.94
N GLN A 854 -16.37 -14.31 -27.89
CA GLN A 854 -14.98 -14.72 -27.76
C GLN A 854 -14.34 -14.90 -29.13
N THR A 855 -13.12 -14.36 -29.28
CA THR A 855 -12.33 -14.47 -30.54
C THR A 855 -11.48 -15.75 -30.56
N GLY A 856 -11.27 -16.39 -29.42
CA GLY A 856 -10.35 -17.52 -29.25
C GLY A 856 -8.87 -17.11 -29.28
N LYS A 857 -8.54 -15.81 -29.24
CA LYS A 857 -7.17 -15.25 -29.19
C LYS A 857 -6.98 -14.28 -28.03
N THR A 858 -7.90 -14.27 -27.06
CA THR A 858 -7.83 -13.41 -25.91
C THR A 858 -6.89 -14.00 -24.87
N PHE A 859 -6.03 -13.17 -24.30
CA PHE A 859 -5.13 -13.49 -23.19
C PHE A 859 -5.73 -12.97 -21.88
N TYR A 860 -6.17 -13.89 -21.02
CA TYR A 860 -6.72 -13.58 -19.69
C TYR A 860 -5.63 -13.67 -18.63
N ILE A 861 -5.56 -12.71 -17.72
CA ILE A 861 -4.69 -12.71 -16.55
C ILE A 861 -5.58 -12.58 -15.32
N LEU A 862 -5.45 -13.50 -14.37
CA LEU A 862 -6.20 -13.51 -13.12
C LEU A 862 -5.21 -13.57 -11.94
N ASP A 863 -5.47 -12.75 -10.93
CA ASP A 863 -4.64 -12.67 -9.71
C ASP A 863 -5.41 -13.26 -8.53
N GLU A 864 -4.99 -14.43 -8.04
CA GLU A 864 -5.55 -15.19 -6.92
C GLU A 864 -7.09 -15.29 -6.94
N PRO A 865 -7.71 -15.84 -7.99
CA PRO A 865 -9.15 -15.86 -8.15
C PRO A 865 -9.90 -16.78 -7.18
N THR A 866 -9.20 -17.65 -6.43
CA THR A 866 -9.81 -18.52 -5.41
C THR A 866 -9.93 -17.88 -4.03
N THR A 867 -9.51 -16.63 -3.89
CA THR A 867 -9.59 -15.89 -2.62
C THR A 867 -11.03 -15.89 -2.06
N GLY A 868 -11.19 -16.35 -0.82
CA GLY A 868 -12.49 -16.41 -0.13
C GLY A 868 -13.46 -17.46 -0.67
N LEU A 869 -12.98 -18.48 -1.39
CA LEU A 869 -13.82 -19.52 -1.97
C LEU A 869 -13.73 -20.82 -1.19
N HIS A 870 -14.91 -21.38 -0.90
CA HIS A 870 -15.04 -22.76 -0.46
C HIS A 870 -14.67 -23.74 -1.60
N PHE A 871 -14.30 -24.97 -1.29
CA PHE A 871 -13.92 -26.02 -2.27
C PHE A 871 -14.93 -26.18 -3.42
N GLU A 872 -16.24 -26.15 -3.13
CA GLU A 872 -17.29 -26.24 -4.15
C GLU A 872 -17.31 -25.03 -5.08
N ASP A 873 -17.06 -23.81 -4.54
CA ASP A 873 -16.98 -22.59 -5.35
C ASP A 873 -15.71 -22.61 -6.23
N VAL A 874 -14.59 -23.17 -5.71
CA VAL A 874 -13.35 -23.40 -6.49
C VAL A 874 -13.60 -24.34 -7.65
N ARG A 875 -14.36 -25.43 -7.44
CA ARG A 875 -14.74 -26.35 -8.51
C ARG A 875 -15.48 -25.63 -9.64
N GLN A 876 -16.48 -24.81 -9.30
CA GLN A 876 -17.25 -24.03 -10.28
C GLN A 876 -16.35 -23.03 -11.03
N LEU A 877 -15.44 -22.36 -10.32
CA LEU A 877 -14.48 -21.44 -10.94
C LEU A 877 -13.57 -22.17 -11.93
N VAL A 878 -13.03 -23.32 -11.57
CA VAL A 878 -12.17 -24.13 -12.44
C VAL A 878 -12.91 -24.52 -13.72
N GLU A 879 -14.17 -24.94 -13.64
CA GLU A 879 -15.00 -25.25 -14.81
C GLU A 879 -15.17 -24.03 -15.74
N VAL A 880 -15.29 -22.84 -15.17
CA VAL A 880 -15.35 -21.59 -15.94
C VAL A 880 -14.03 -21.31 -16.66
N LEU A 881 -12.88 -21.46 -15.97
CA LEU A 881 -11.56 -21.27 -16.56
C LEU A 881 -11.30 -22.28 -17.68
N GLU A 882 -11.68 -23.54 -17.48
CA GLU A 882 -11.61 -24.59 -18.48
C GLU A 882 -12.43 -24.23 -19.74
N ARG A 883 -13.67 -23.77 -19.58
CA ARG A 883 -14.52 -23.31 -20.72
C ARG A 883 -13.88 -22.18 -21.52
N LEU A 884 -13.18 -21.23 -20.84
CA LEU A 884 -12.46 -20.16 -21.52
C LEU A 884 -11.31 -20.69 -22.38
N VAL A 885 -10.54 -21.64 -21.86
CA VAL A 885 -9.44 -22.27 -22.58
C VAL A 885 -9.95 -23.13 -23.73
N ASP A 886 -11.03 -23.89 -23.53
CA ASP A 886 -11.66 -24.70 -24.57
C ASP A 886 -12.20 -23.88 -25.74
N ALA A 887 -12.64 -22.64 -25.45
CA ALA A 887 -12.99 -21.66 -26.49
C ALA A 887 -11.76 -21.12 -27.27
N GLY A 888 -10.55 -21.62 -26.97
CA GLY A 888 -9.30 -21.27 -27.64
C GLY A 888 -8.52 -20.11 -27.03
N ASN A 889 -8.97 -19.53 -25.93
CA ASN A 889 -8.26 -18.45 -25.25
C ASN A 889 -7.08 -18.97 -24.43
N THR A 890 -6.22 -18.06 -23.99
CA THR A 890 -5.13 -18.37 -23.06
C THR A 890 -5.48 -17.79 -21.71
N VAL A 891 -5.32 -18.59 -20.66
CA VAL A 891 -5.59 -18.17 -19.29
C VAL A 891 -4.32 -18.32 -18.45
N LEU A 892 -3.84 -17.21 -17.90
CA LEU A 892 -2.72 -17.14 -16.97
C LEU A 892 -3.28 -16.77 -15.59
N VAL A 893 -3.00 -17.60 -14.58
CA VAL A 893 -3.50 -17.41 -13.22
C VAL A 893 -2.33 -17.36 -12.25
N ILE A 894 -2.29 -16.38 -11.38
CA ILE A 894 -1.43 -16.42 -10.19
C ILE A 894 -2.21 -17.15 -9.11
N GLU A 895 -1.68 -18.26 -8.59
CA GLU A 895 -2.42 -19.07 -7.61
C GLU A 895 -1.52 -19.84 -6.63
N HIS A 896 -2.12 -20.08 -5.43
CA HIS A 896 -1.55 -20.91 -4.39
C HIS A 896 -2.40 -22.15 -4.08
N ASN A 897 -3.67 -22.13 -4.50
CA ASN A 897 -4.60 -23.22 -4.29
C ASN A 897 -4.17 -24.44 -5.11
N LEU A 898 -3.88 -25.56 -4.42
CA LEU A 898 -3.37 -26.79 -5.04
C LEU A 898 -4.39 -27.46 -5.96
N ASP A 899 -5.68 -27.26 -5.72
CA ASP A 899 -6.74 -27.79 -6.59
C ASP A 899 -6.77 -27.09 -7.95
N VAL A 900 -6.49 -25.79 -8.00
CA VAL A 900 -6.31 -25.07 -9.28
C VAL A 900 -4.99 -25.44 -9.95
N ILE A 901 -3.91 -25.54 -9.17
CA ILE A 901 -2.57 -25.88 -9.69
C ILE A 901 -2.58 -27.27 -10.32
N LYS A 902 -3.23 -28.27 -9.71
CA LYS A 902 -3.32 -29.62 -10.26
C LYS A 902 -4.11 -29.67 -11.57
N MET A 903 -5.03 -28.72 -11.82
CA MET A 903 -5.83 -28.65 -13.04
C MET A 903 -5.09 -27.98 -14.21
N ALA A 904 -4.03 -27.22 -13.94
CA ALA A 904 -3.29 -26.46 -14.95
C ALA A 904 -2.66 -27.35 -16.04
N ASP A 905 -2.65 -26.87 -17.30
CA ASP A 905 -1.86 -27.49 -18.37
C ASP A 905 -0.36 -27.26 -18.17
N ARG A 906 -0.02 -26.07 -17.63
CA ARG A 906 1.37 -25.68 -17.32
C ARG A 906 1.43 -24.95 -15.95
N VAL A 907 2.50 -25.20 -15.25
CA VAL A 907 2.84 -24.53 -13.99
C VAL A 907 4.19 -23.86 -14.16
N LEU A 908 4.27 -22.60 -13.74
CA LEU A 908 5.49 -21.81 -13.63
C LEU A 908 5.71 -21.53 -12.15
N ASP A 909 6.67 -22.21 -11.56
CA ASP A 909 6.98 -22.09 -10.13
C ASP A 909 8.12 -21.11 -9.90
N MET A 910 7.84 -20.07 -9.08
CA MET A 910 8.78 -19.01 -8.74
C MET A 910 9.38 -19.23 -7.36
N GLY A 911 10.68 -18.94 -7.21
CA GLY A 911 11.33 -19.12 -5.92
C GLY A 911 12.84 -18.95 -6.00
N PRO A 912 13.62 -19.76 -5.21
CA PRO A 912 13.13 -20.77 -4.23
C PRO A 912 12.54 -20.16 -2.96
N GLU A 913 12.98 -18.94 -2.57
CA GLU A 913 12.56 -18.22 -1.37
C GLU A 913 11.82 -16.93 -1.70
N GLY A 914 11.40 -16.18 -0.67
CA GLY A 914 10.86 -14.82 -0.80
C GLY A 914 11.96 -13.75 -0.84
N GLY A 915 11.62 -12.52 -1.26
CA GLY A 915 12.51 -11.36 -1.27
C GLY A 915 13.78 -11.57 -2.08
N ASN A 916 14.93 -11.21 -1.51
CA ASN A 916 16.25 -11.33 -2.17
C ASN A 916 16.64 -12.78 -2.48
N GLY A 917 16.13 -13.76 -1.72
CA GLY A 917 16.34 -15.18 -1.97
C GLY A 917 15.49 -15.77 -3.11
N GLY A 918 14.52 -15.00 -3.62
CA GLY A 918 13.61 -15.37 -4.71
C GLY A 918 13.99 -14.78 -6.07
N GLY A 919 12.98 -14.54 -6.86
CA GLY A 919 13.09 -13.83 -8.13
C GLY A 919 13.63 -14.67 -9.29
N THR A 920 13.55 -15.99 -9.22
CA THR A 920 13.94 -16.93 -10.29
C THR A 920 12.81 -17.92 -10.59
N VAL A 921 12.84 -18.54 -11.78
CA VAL A 921 11.97 -19.67 -12.12
C VAL A 921 12.64 -20.95 -11.61
N VAL A 922 12.00 -21.64 -10.69
CA VAL A 922 12.48 -22.92 -10.11
C VAL A 922 12.09 -24.08 -11.01
N ALA A 923 10.84 -24.08 -11.49
CA ALA A 923 10.33 -25.15 -12.35
C ALA A 923 9.33 -24.59 -13.37
N TYR A 924 9.29 -25.23 -14.56
CA TYR A 924 8.29 -24.98 -15.59
C TYR A 924 7.92 -26.29 -16.28
N GLY A 925 6.65 -26.64 -16.28
CA GLY A 925 6.19 -27.87 -16.91
C GLY A 925 4.73 -28.20 -16.59
N THR A 926 4.32 -29.44 -16.80
CA THR A 926 3.03 -29.93 -16.29
C THR A 926 3.09 -30.06 -14.76
N PRO A 927 1.95 -30.08 -14.07
CA PRO A 927 1.91 -30.33 -12.63
C PRO A 927 2.73 -31.55 -12.21
N GLU A 928 2.67 -32.61 -12.98
CA GLU A 928 3.39 -33.88 -12.75
C GLU A 928 4.91 -33.74 -12.92
N GLN A 929 5.35 -32.84 -13.79
CA GLN A 929 6.78 -32.54 -13.98
C GLN A 929 7.30 -31.67 -12.83
N VAL A 930 6.55 -30.63 -12.42
CA VAL A 930 6.90 -29.76 -11.31
C VAL A 930 6.95 -30.55 -9.99
N ALA A 931 6.02 -31.48 -9.78
CA ALA A 931 6.01 -32.37 -8.61
C ALA A 931 7.28 -33.21 -8.42
N LYS A 932 8.07 -33.37 -9.49
CA LYS A 932 9.34 -34.14 -9.48
C LYS A 932 10.57 -33.29 -9.24
N VAL A 933 10.43 -31.95 -9.18
CA VAL A 933 11.57 -31.03 -8.99
C VAL A 933 11.81 -30.85 -7.49
N PRO A 934 12.96 -31.30 -6.95
CA PRO A 934 13.22 -31.28 -5.50
C PRO A 934 13.26 -29.88 -4.89
N GLU A 935 13.69 -28.88 -5.66
CA GLU A 935 13.80 -27.49 -5.24
C GLU A 935 12.44 -26.77 -5.25
N SER A 936 11.40 -27.37 -5.84
CA SER A 936 10.06 -26.80 -5.90
C SER A 936 9.29 -27.10 -4.61
N HIS A 937 9.06 -26.06 -3.82
CA HIS A 937 8.17 -26.17 -2.67
C HIS A 937 6.75 -26.54 -3.09
N THR A 938 6.22 -25.90 -4.14
CA THR A 938 4.91 -26.24 -4.71
C THR A 938 4.86 -27.72 -5.14
N GLY A 939 5.90 -28.20 -5.83
CA GLY A 939 6.01 -29.60 -6.27
C GLY A 939 5.92 -30.59 -5.11
N ARG A 940 6.56 -30.29 -3.98
CA ARG A 940 6.55 -31.12 -2.77
C ARG A 940 5.13 -31.30 -2.20
N PHE A 941 4.32 -30.23 -2.15
CA PHE A 941 2.94 -30.30 -1.65
C PHE A 941 1.97 -30.87 -2.70
N LEU A 942 2.28 -30.69 -3.99
CA LEU A 942 1.44 -31.17 -5.09
C LEU A 942 1.55 -32.68 -5.31
N ALA A 943 2.74 -33.29 -5.10
CA ALA A 943 2.99 -34.70 -5.35
C ALA A 943 2.00 -35.65 -4.65
N PRO A 944 1.76 -35.54 -3.32
CA PRO A 944 0.82 -36.46 -2.64
C PRO A 944 -0.63 -36.30 -3.12
N ILE A 945 -1.03 -35.08 -3.52
CA ILE A 945 -2.38 -34.80 -4.04
C ILE A 945 -2.56 -35.50 -5.38
N LEU A 946 -1.59 -35.37 -6.30
CA LEU A 946 -1.63 -36.03 -7.60
C LEU A 946 -1.64 -37.55 -7.48
N GLU A 947 -0.92 -38.12 -6.51
CA GLU A 947 -0.92 -39.57 -6.24
C GLU A 947 -2.27 -40.02 -5.72
N ARG A 948 -2.83 -39.33 -4.72
CA ARG A 948 -4.15 -39.63 -4.17
C ARG A 948 -5.25 -39.57 -5.23
N ASP A 949 -5.27 -38.50 -6.03
CA ASP A 949 -6.33 -38.28 -7.02
C ASP A 949 -6.24 -39.28 -8.18
N ARG A 950 -5.04 -39.72 -8.58
CA ARG A 950 -4.85 -40.81 -9.57
C ARG A 950 -5.30 -42.15 -9.03
N ALA A 951 -4.98 -42.44 -7.77
CA ALA A 951 -5.46 -43.71 -7.15
C ALA A 951 -6.99 -43.74 -7.10
N HIS A 952 -7.63 -42.60 -6.79
CA HIS A 952 -9.09 -42.50 -6.80
C HIS A 952 -9.71 -42.64 -8.21
N GLN A 953 -9.09 -42.06 -9.25
CA GLN A 953 -9.54 -42.24 -10.64
C GLN A 953 -9.39 -43.68 -11.12
N ALA A 954 -8.31 -44.36 -10.73
CA ALA A 954 -8.12 -45.77 -11.05
C ALA A 954 -9.19 -46.64 -10.38
N ALA A 955 -9.53 -46.38 -9.13
CA ALA A 955 -10.57 -47.11 -8.41
C ALA A 955 -12.00 -46.84 -8.97
N LYS A 956 -12.28 -45.68 -9.57
CA LYS A 956 -13.56 -45.40 -10.26
C LYS A 956 -13.66 -46.02 -11.65
N GLY A 957 -12.52 -46.30 -12.27
CA GLY A 957 -12.44 -46.88 -13.62
C GLY A 957 -12.51 -48.43 -13.65
N GLU A 958 -12.41 -49.08 -12.48
CA GLU A 958 -12.72 -50.49 -12.25
C GLU A 958 -14.21 -50.65 -11.84
#